data_e1b5c3f6a53059631a13aa3a13b2c80a
#
_entry.id   e1b5c3f6a53059631a13aa3a13b2c80a
#
_cell.length_a   1.000
_cell.length_b   1.000
_cell.length_c   1.000
_cell.angle_alpha   90.00
_cell.angle_beta   90.00
_cell.angle_gamma   90.00
#
_symmetry.space_group_name_H-M   'P 1'
#
loop_
_entity.id
_entity.type
_entity.pdbx_description
1 polymer ?
#
loop_
_entity_poly.entity_id
_entity_poly.type
_entity_poly.pdbx_seq_one_letter_code
_entity_poly.pdbx_strand_id
1 'polypeptide(L)'
;MKVHKITTKNFLSLRDCTIDGIDEHLNFFVGPNGSGKTSLFRALKVLKEAFEAAGSGTRKSLDYLYSVHASPRQIDIDVKVSWDTDQERRALCAFLYASLSTTSSLNESIKRLPHLSAYQITPEKSALFDDWLREQCTPEKLQFLFTGQIHLTYREDVGTRLSYTFACKGEQVSLLMAAYPPQDGTFWKEPVPASPTPWRSSRDILLEYLLSSKDASEKDPEQFIDETDTEEDVVKARADQYFAYPAGEKPGSLDMESFLLDLAEKHGYLEVGQVSEAQTYLPEYILLKEMSGINFSQPNSGRLSCSKLFALLLRNACVFTKSVFTPFEEPVPFDEGRVFPVNKVLNDENDIPYWLLGIRDGDVAEKQQYRRIQDSFRLLVGEERTFDLSVRTITQYAQTGTLQEVRTIDILVTDASGNTISMASQGTGLWEALVLSVFLDDSKGRVILLDEPAASLHPNMQHRLVEVLSGAAGQILVVTHSAHLLPTRADRLQHVYRFQREADGTRIYSGGPFLLAELQKVENKFASSIDVASLLFTNGVLLVEGATEAGAFPIWIPLTAKGNGQSLADMNIALHDVGGKENFPFYLRFLKAFGIPYAAIGDGDAISPYYIDRNGNTQRNRNFSALWKVLQELCPKIVMPQETEPFVVLKKQAARAGFYTYDTPDPIAFEGIPEVEAFLQGLPQPKKKADTFYEARYLAESITMPPLAKKVLNQTIGRLRPFPHRKGSARKKGV
;
A
#
# COMPACT_ATOMS: atom_id res chain seq x y z
N MET A 1 11.57 3.69 6.36
CA MET A 1 10.62 2.57 6.61
C MET A 1 10.18 1.97 5.30
N LYS A 2 9.93 0.64 5.28
CA LYS A 2 9.27 -0.06 4.17
C LYS A 2 8.15 -0.95 4.70
N VAL A 3 7.10 -1.11 3.93
CA VAL A 3 5.95 -1.97 4.23
C VAL A 3 6.05 -3.24 3.40
N HIS A 4 6.03 -4.41 4.04
CA HIS A 4 6.16 -5.71 3.36
C HIS A 4 4.85 -6.50 3.30
N LYS A 5 3.98 -6.29 4.29
CA LYS A 5 2.70 -6.99 4.41
C LYS A 5 1.68 -6.13 5.12
N ILE A 6 0.44 -6.18 4.68
CA ILE A 6 -0.69 -5.53 5.33
C ILE A 6 -1.79 -6.56 5.51
N THR A 7 -2.29 -6.70 6.73
CA THR A 7 -3.46 -7.52 7.04
C THR A 7 -4.50 -6.65 7.73
N THR A 8 -5.75 -6.76 7.30
CA THR A 8 -6.86 -6.02 7.91
C THR A 8 -8.04 -6.96 8.15
N LYS A 9 -8.68 -6.83 9.32
CA LYS A 9 -9.91 -7.54 9.65
C LYS A 9 -10.99 -6.58 10.09
N ASN A 10 -12.20 -6.80 9.58
CA ASN A 10 -13.41 -6.04 9.90
C ASN A 10 -13.30 -4.50 9.71
N PHE A 11 -12.42 -4.07 8.82
CA PHE A 11 -12.18 -2.65 8.54
C PHE A 11 -12.88 -2.21 7.25
N LEU A 12 -13.92 -1.39 7.35
CA LEU A 12 -14.71 -0.90 6.21
C LEU A 12 -15.16 -2.04 5.28
N SER A 13 -14.69 -2.04 4.03
CA SER A 13 -14.96 -3.11 3.04
C SER A 13 -14.01 -4.30 3.18
N LEU A 14 -12.91 -4.15 3.93
CA LEU A 14 -11.86 -5.13 4.11
C LEU A 14 -12.20 -6.01 5.32
N ARG A 15 -12.91 -7.12 5.09
CA ARG A 15 -13.34 -8.01 6.18
C ARG A 15 -12.22 -8.90 6.70
N ASP A 16 -11.51 -9.53 5.79
CA ASP A 16 -10.33 -10.35 6.06
C ASP A 16 -9.46 -10.30 4.81
N CYS A 17 -8.53 -9.36 4.79
CA CYS A 17 -7.71 -9.06 3.63
C CYS A 17 -6.25 -9.09 4.04
N THR A 18 -5.45 -9.79 3.25
CA THR A 18 -4.00 -9.83 3.41
C THR A 18 -3.34 -9.53 2.07
N ILE A 19 -2.40 -8.61 2.09
CA ILE A 19 -1.47 -8.34 0.99
C ILE A 19 -0.10 -8.71 1.50
N ASP A 20 0.53 -9.69 0.90
CA ASP A 20 1.87 -10.16 1.21
C ASP A 20 2.80 -9.93 0.03
N GLY A 21 4.09 -9.80 0.27
CA GLY A 21 5.08 -9.60 -0.79
C GLY A 21 4.97 -8.23 -1.46
N ILE A 22 4.62 -7.18 -0.71
CA ILE A 22 4.65 -5.80 -1.20
C ILE A 22 6.09 -5.47 -1.57
N ASP A 23 6.31 -5.03 -2.81
CA ASP A 23 7.62 -4.66 -3.33
C ASP A 23 8.19 -3.41 -2.63
N GLU A 24 9.50 -3.36 -2.49
CA GLU A 24 10.21 -2.30 -1.79
C GLU A 24 10.24 -0.96 -2.55
N HIS A 25 9.79 -0.93 -3.81
CA HIS A 25 9.83 0.27 -4.65
C HIS A 25 8.43 0.72 -5.08
N LEU A 26 7.76 0.03 -5.99
CA LEU A 26 6.54 0.52 -6.63
C LEU A 26 5.45 -0.55 -6.71
N ASN A 27 4.29 -0.26 -6.14
CA ASN A 27 3.15 -1.17 -6.08
C ASN A 27 1.87 -0.46 -6.56
N PHE A 28 1.04 -1.17 -7.31
CA PHE A 28 -0.22 -0.66 -7.82
C PHE A 28 -1.41 -1.43 -7.25
N PHE A 29 -2.39 -0.69 -6.77
CA PHE A 29 -3.65 -1.21 -6.27
C PHE A 29 -4.78 -0.79 -7.20
N VAL A 30 -5.33 -1.76 -7.92
CA VAL A 30 -6.28 -1.55 -9.01
C VAL A 30 -7.59 -2.31 -8.77
N GLY A 31 -8.59 -2.07 -9.60
CA GLY A 31 -9.86 -2.78 -9.55
C GLY A 31 -11.07 -1.87 -9.71
N PRO A 32 -12.28 -2.40 -9.77
CA PRO A 32 -13.52 -1.64 -9.95
C PRO A 32 -13.75 -0.60 -8.86
N ASN A 33 -14.61 0.39 -9.14
CA ASN A 33 -15.06 1.36 -8.14
C ASN A 33 -15.73 0.66 -6.97
N GLY A 34 -15.46 1.12 -5.74
CA GLY A 34 -16.02 0.55 -4.52
C GLY A 34 -15.44 -0.81 -4.12
N SER A 35 -14.36 -1.28 -4.75
CA SER A 35 -13.71 -2.55 -4.42
C SER A 35 -12.91 -2.54 -3.12
N GLY A 36 -12.62 -1.37 -2.54
CA GLY A 36 -11.95 -1.24 -1.25
C GLY A 36 -10.50 -0.75 -1.30
N LYS A 37 -9.99 -0.30 -2.45
CA LYS A 37 -8.62 0.21 -2.61
C LYS A 37 -8.29 1.37 -1.66
N THR A 38 -9.09 2.43 -1.68
CA THR A 38 -8.93 3.57 -0.78
C THR A 38 -9.11 3.19 0.69
N SER A 39 -9.87 2.11 0.99
CA SER A 39 -9.98 1.59 2.36
C SER A 39 -8.65 1.07 2.89
N LEU A 40 -7.77 0.52 2.03
CA LEU A 40 -6.43 0.10 2.41
C LEU A 40 -5.57 1.28 2.85
N PHE A 41 -5.55 2.36 2.06
CA PHE A 41 -4.82 3.57 2.42
C PHE A 41 -5.38 4.21 3.68
N ARG A 42 -6.71 4.16 3.85
CA ARG A 42 -7.35 4.64 5.07
C ARG A 42 -6.95 3.82 6.29
N ALA A 43 -6.71 2.50 6.15
CA ALA A 43 -6.19 1.68 7.26
C ALA A 43 -4.80 2.14 7.72
N LEU A 44 -3.88 2.40 6.77
CA LEU A 44 -2.55 2.93 7.09
C LEU A 44 -2.63 4.34 7.70
N LYS A 45 -3.51 5.20 7.17
CA LYS A 45 -3.74 6.53 7.71
C LYS A 45 -4.29 6.48 9.14
N VAL A 46 -5.27 5.61 9.40
CA VAL A 46 -5.84 5.42 10.73
C VAL A 46 -4.79 4.90 11.71
N LEU A 47 -3.91 3.99 11.28
CA LEU A 47 -2.80 3.52 12.09
C LEU A 47 -1.89 4.69 12.50
N LYS A 48 -1.47 5.53 11.55
CA LYS A 48 -0.67 6.73 11.81
C LYS A 48 -1.38 7.69 12.78
N GLU A 49 -2.64 8.03 12.51
CA GLU A 49 -3.46 8.91 13.35
C GLU A 49 -3.68 8.36 14.76
N ALA A 50 -3.79 7.03 14.91
CA ALA A 50 -3.93 6.40 16.21
C ALA A 50 -2.67 6.54 17.07
N PHE A 51 -1.47 6.44 16.48
CA PHE A 51 -0.22 6.72 17.18
C PHE A 51 -0.08 8.20 17.55
N GLU A 52 -0.45 9.12 16.67
CA GLU A 52 -0.45 10.56 16.95
C GLU A 52 -1.41 10.91 18.10
N ALA A 53 -2.61 10.36 18.08
CA ALA A 53 -3.60 10.50 19.14
C ALA A 53 -3.09 9.94 20.48
N ALA A 54 -2.42 8.79 20.43
CA ALA A 54 -1.79 8.18 21.60
C ALA A 54 -0.71 9.07 22.20
N GLY A 55 0.12 9.68 21.36
CA GLY A 55 1.17 10.61 21.78
C GLY A 55 0.65 11.90 22.41
N SER A 56 -0.52 12.39 21.97
CA SER A 56 -1.16 13.61 22.47
C SER A 56 -2.15 13.39 23.63
N GLY A 57 -2.42 12.12 23.99
CA GLY A 57 -3.41 11.77 25.00
C GLY A 57 -4.87 11.96 24.56
N THR A 58 -5.11 12.25 23.29
CA THR A 58 -6.45 12.41 22.73
C THR A 58 -7.10 11.06 22.45
N ARG A 59 -8.41 10.94 22.72
CA ARG A 59 -9.18 9.73 22.40
C ARG A 59 -9.89 9.92 21.07
N LYS A 60 -9.75 8.94 20.17
CA LYS A 60 -10.45 8.95 18.89
C LYS A 60 -11.25 7.65 18.77
N SER A 61 -12.58 7.76 18.64
CA SER A 61 -13.43 6.59 18.37
C SER A 61 -13.21 6.14 16.92
N LEU A 62 -13.12 4.83 16.72
CA LEU A 62 -13.01 4.20 15.41
C LEU A 62 -14.30 3.45 15.01
N ASP A 63 -15.41 3.64 15.75
CA ASP A 63 -16.67 2.91 15.56
C ASP A 63 -17.25 3.03 14.15
N TYR A 64 -17.04 4.17 13.49
CA TYR A 64 -17.50 4.41 12.11
C TYR A 64 -16.71 3.62 11.04
N LEU A 65 -15.64 2.94 11.44
CA LEU A 65 -14.77 2.19 10.54
C LEU A 65 -15.06 0.68 10.55
N TYR A 66 -16.00 0.21 11.39
CA TYR A 66 -16.39 -1.19 11.37
C TYR A 66 -16.96 -1.62 10.03
N SER A 67 -16.64 -2.84 9.62
CA SER A 67 -17.39 -3.50 8.55
C SER A 67 -18.86 -3.69 8.97
N VAL A 68 -19.79 -3.39 8.08
CA VAL A 68 -21.26 -3.43 8.35
C VAL A 68 -21.75 -4.74 8.94
N HIS A 69 -21.00 -5.83 8.77
CA HIS A 69 -21.34 -7.18 9.24
C HIS A 69 -20.33 -7.76 10.22
N ALA A 70 -19.51 -6.91 10.84
CA ALA A 70 -18.50 -7.37 11.80
C ALA A 70 -19.17 -8.05 13.01
N SER A 71 -18.76 -9.29 13.29
CA SER A 71 -19.12 -10.02 14.51
C SER A 71 -17.96 -10.97 14.85
N PRO A 72 -17.22 -10.78 15.95
CA PRO A 72 -17.33 -9.67 16.92
C PRO A 72 -16.98 -8.30 16.32
N ARG A 73 -17.42 -7.23 16.98
CA ARG A 73 -17.04 -5.85 16.62
C ARG A 73 -15.62 -5.54 17.05
N GLN A 74 -14.68 -6.08 16.29
CA GLN A 74 -13.25 -5.87 16.48
C GLN A 74 -12.62 -5.51 15.13
N ILE A 75 -11.81 -4.47 15.11
CA ILE A 75 -10.97 -4.09 13.97
C ILE A 75 -9.55 -4.51 14.31
N ASP A 76 -8.89 -5.21 13.38
CA ASP A 76 -7.46 -5.49 13.45
C ASP A 76 -6.79 -4.95 12.19
N ILE A 77 -5.69 -4.22 12.39
CA ILE A 77 -4.80 -3.74 11.32
C ILE A 77 -3.39 -4.14 11.71
N ASP A 78 -2.77 -4.98 10.88
CA ASP A 78 -1.42 -5.46 11.07
C ASP A 78 -0.56 -5.05 9.88
N VAL A 79 0.57 -4.41 10.15
CA VAL A 79 1.50 -3.96 9.11
C VAL A 79 2.91 -4.45 9.45
N LYS A 80 3.45 -5.34 8.60
CA LYS A 80 4.85 -5.75 8.71
C LYS A 80 5.74 -4.70 8.06
N VAL A 81 6.69 -4.19 8.81
CA VAL A 81 7.57 -3.10 8.38
C VAL A 81 9.04 -3.43 8.60
N SER A 82 9.92 -2.78 7.81
CA SER A 82 11.34 -2.65 8.13
C SER A 82 11.71 -1.16 8.25
N TRP A 83 12.68 -0.88 9.14
CA TRP A 83 13.23 0.43 9.37
C TRP A 83 14.63 0.49 8.76
N ASP A 84 14.76 1.17 7.63
CA ASP A 84 15.95 1.04 6.78
C ASP A 84 16.88 2.24 6.85
N THR A 85 16.38 3.43 7.23
CA THR A 85 17.22 4.60 7.35
C THR A 85 18.04 4.56 8.64
N ASP A 86 19.27 5.05 8.58
CA ASP A 86 20.16 5.14 9.74
C ASP A 86 19.53 5.96 10.89
N GLN A 87 18.83 7.03 10.54
CA GLN A 87 18.09 7.87 11.50
C GLN A 87 16.99 7.10 12.24
N GLU A 88 16.17 6.31 11.52
CA GLU A 88 15.12 5.47 12.14
C GLU A 88 15.73 4.42 13.07
N ARG A 89 16.79 3.76 12.63
CA ARG A 89 17.49 2.73 13.41
C ARG A 89 18.09 3.28 14.68
N ARG A 90 18.80 4.41 14.59
CA ARG A 90 19.34 5.10 15.77
C ARG A 90 18.24 5.55 16.74
N ALA A 91 17.12 6.05 16.23
CA ALA A 91 16.00 6.44 17.09
C ALA A 91 15.39 5.27 17.85
N LEU A 92 15.27 4.08 17.21
CA LEU A 92 14.80 2.86 17.87
C LEU A 92 15.80 2.36 18.92
N CYS A 93 17.11 2.40 18.63
CA CYS A 93 18.16 2.05 19.57
C CYS A 93 18.17 3.00 20.77
N ALA A 94 18.11 4.31 20.53
CA ALA A 94 18.03 5.33 21.57
C ALA A 94 16.80 5.16 22.47
N PHE A 95 15.66 4.82 21.88
CA PHE A 95 14.46 4.52 22.64
C PHE A 95 14.60 3.27 23.51
N LEU A 96 15.19 2.19 22.97
CA LEU A 96 15.44 0.98 23.75
C LEU A 96 16.38 1.26 24.91
N TYR A 97 17.48 1.96 24.67
CA TYR A 97 18.40 2.41 25.70
C TYR A 97 17.68 3.19 26.82
N ALA A 98 16.91 4.23 26.45
CA ALA A 98 16.16 5.04 27.41
C ALA A 98 15.12 4.20 28.22
N SER A 99 14.56 3.17 27.59
CA SER A 99 13.60 2.27 28.26
C SER A 99 14.27 1.32 29.27
N LEU A 100 15.51 0.93 29.04
CA LEU A 100 16.26 0.03 29.89
C LEU A 100 17.10 0.77 30.97
N SER A 101 17.52 2.00 30.70
CA SER A 101 18.37 2.80 31.60
C SER A 101 17.65 3.31 32.87
N THR A 102 16.30 3.26 32.94
CA THR A 102 15.55 3.70 34.12
C THR A 102 15.73 2.74 35.31
N THR A 103 16.45 3.18 36.33
CA THR A 103 16.91 2.35 37.45
C THR A 103 15.77 1.61 38.21
N SER A 104 14.64 2.26 38.46
CA SER A 104 13.51 1.62 39.16
C SER A 104 12.93 0.44 38.40
N SER A 105 12.76 0.59 37.08
CA SER A 105 12.21 -0.45 36.23
C SER A 105 13.24 -1.54 35.88
N LEU A 106 14.53 -1.21 35.89
CA LEU A 106 15.62 -2.15 35.71
C LEU A 106 15.74 -3.08 36.91
N ASN A 107 15.69 -2.57 38.13
CA ASN A 107 15.71 -3.39 39.34
C ASN A 107 14.49 -4.34 39.42
N GLU A 108 13.34 -3.95 38.91
CA GLU A 108 12.19 -4.86 38.81
C GLU A 108 12.41 -5.97 37.77
N SER A 109 13.03 -5.66 36.64
CA SER A 109 13.38 -6.63 35.61
C SER A 109 14.43 -7.62 36.12
N ILE A 110 15.50 -7.14 36.76
CA ILE A 110 16.55 -7.98 37.35
C ILE A 110 15.97 -8.99 38.35
N LYS A 111 15.05 -8.56 39.22
CA LYS A 111 14.38 -9.45 40.19
C LYS A 111 13.52 -10.55 39.54
N ARG A 112 13.03 -10.33 38.33
CA ARG A 112 12.21 -11.30 37.59
C ARG A 112 13.03 -12.30 36.77
N LEU A 113 14.29 -11.98 36.50
CA LEU A 113 15.18 -12.89 35.78
C LEU A 113 15.69 -13.98 36.71
N PRO A 114 15.53 -15.29 36.39
CA PRO A 114 15.83 -16.41 37.30
C PRO A 114 17.22 -16.39 37.89
N HIS A 115 18.22 -16.03 37.06
CA HIS A 115 19.63 -16.02 37.44
C HIS A 115 20.10 -14.70 38.09
N LEU A 116 19.24 -13.66 38.05
CA LEU A 116 19.58 -12.32 38.52
C LEU A 116 18.75 -11.86 39.73
N SER A 117 17.86 -12.69 40.23
CA SER A 117 16.90 -12.32 41.30
C SER A 117 17.58 -11.86 42.60
N ALA A 118 18.83 -12.25 42.84
CA ALA A 118 19.63 -11.86 43.99
C ALA A 118 20.43 -10.55 43.77
N TYR A 119 20.41 -9.99 42.55
CA TYR A 119 21.19 -8.81 42.22
C TYR A 119 20.36 -7.53 42.32
N GLN A 120 21.03 -6.39 42.48
CA GLN A 120 20.48 -5.04 42.40
C GLN A 120 21.51 -4.06 41.81
N ILE A 121 21.03 -3.00 41.20
CA ILE A 121 21.92 -1.90 40.79
C ILE A 121 22.19 -1.00 41.96
N THR A 122 23.48 -0.79 42.21
CA THR A 122 23.95 0.22 43.17
C THR A 122 24.37 1.48 42.42
N PRO A 123 24.46 2.66 43.09
CA PRO A 123 24.94 3.88 42.47
C PRO A 123 26.33 3.74 41.84
N GLU A 124 27.23 2.99 42.49
CA GLU A 124 28.60 2.77 42.04
C GLU A 124 28.65 1.97 40.73
N LYS A 125 27.78 0.98 40.56
CA LYS A 125 27.73 0.13 39.38
C LYS A 125 26.78 0.66 38.28
N SER A 126 25.95 1.65 38.60
CA SER A 126 24.99 2.24 37.67
C SER A 126 25.69 2.88 36.46
N ALA A 127 26.77 3.60 36.69
CA ALA A 127 27.51 4.25 35.61
C ALA A 127 28.19 3.24 34.69
N LEU A 128 28.79 2.17 35.23
CA LEU A 128 29.39 1.09 34.45
C LEU A 128 28.35 0.35 33.60
N PHE A 129 27.18 0.06 34.19
CA PHE A 129 26.08 -0.56 33.47
C PHE A 129 25.53 0.34 32.35
N ASP A 130 25.41 1.62 32.60
CA ASP A 130 24.96 2.58 31.61
C ASP A 130 25.89 2.67 30.40
N ASP A 131 27.22 2.77 30.65
CA ASP A 131 28.21 2.77 29.59
C ASP A 131 28.13 1.48 28.76
N TRP A 132 28.07 0.33 29.40
CA TRP A 132 27.89 -0.96 28.74
C TRP A 132 26.56 -1.02 27.95
N LEU A 133 25.43 -0.62 28.54
CA LEU A 133 24.15 -0.64 27.89
C LEU A 133 24.14 0.24 26.62
N ARG A 134 24.81 1.40 26.69
CA ARG A 134 24.95 2.31 25.54
C ARG A 134 25.72 1.65 24.40
N GLU A 135 26.77 0.90 24.70
CA GLU A 135 27.53 0.13 23.70
C GLU A 135 26.72 -1.04 23.12
N GLN A 136 25.77 -1.60 23.88
CA GLN A 136 24.89 -2.66 23.39
C GLN A 136 23.73 -2.11 22.52
N CYS A 137 23.27 -0.88 22.74
CA CYS A 137 22.15 -0.29 22.04
C CYS A 137 22.57 0.40 20.73
N THR A 138 23.31 -0.28 19.88
CA THR A 138 23.74 0.22 18.57
C THR A 138 23.02 -0.47 17.41
N PRO A 139 22.90 0.18 16.23
CA PRO A 139 22.25 -0.41 15.08
C PRO A 139 22.85 -1.75 14.63
N GLU A 140 24.16 -1.95 14.80
CA GLU A 140 24.87 -3.16 14.39
C GLU A 140 24.47 -4.37 15.26
N LYS A 141 24.24 -4.13 16.56
CA LYS A 141 23.90 -5.18 17.53
C LYS A 141 22.40 -5.48 17.61
N LEU A 142 21.56 -4.50 17.33
CA LEU A 142 20.10 -4.58 17.48
C LEU A 142 19.35 -4.76 16.14
N GLN A 143 19.95 -5.44 15.16
CA GLN A 143 19.37 -5.63 13.84
C GLN A 143 17.95 -6.26 13.87
N PHE A 144 17.68 -7.14 14.83
CA PHE A 144 16.37 -7.77 15.01
C PHE A 144 15.24 -6.78 15.31
N LEU A 145 15.57 -5.59 15.89
CA LEU A 145 14.60 -4.56 16.21
C LEU A 145 14.04 -3.84 14.97
N PHE A 146 14.77 -3.91 13.85
CA PHE A 146 14.44 -3.12 12.66
C PHE A 146 13.46 -3.79 11.70
N THR A 147 13.05 -5.01 11.98
CA THR A 147 11.97 -5.69 11.24
C THR A 147 10.93 -6.19 12.23
N GLY A 148 9.72 -5.71 12.08
CA GLY A 148 8.66 -6.07 13.01
C GLY A 148 7.28 -5.84 12.43
N GLN A 149 6.29 -5.98 13.28
CA GLN A 149 4.89 -5.86 12.92
C GLN A 149 4.21 -4.84 13.83
N ILE A 150 3.60 -3.84 13.24
CA ILE A 150 2.79 -2.85 13.94
C ILE A 150 1.36 -3.38 13.96
N HIS A 151 0.77 -3.45 15.15
CA HIS A 151 -0.61 -3.90 15.36
C HIS A 151 -1.48 -2.79 15.91
N LEU A 152 -2.66 -2.65 15.34
CA LEU A 152 -3.76 -1.88 15.90
C LEU A 152 -4.94 -2.83 16.07
N THR A 153 -5.42 -2.97 17.30
CA THR A 153 -6.68 -3.64 17.61
C THR A 153 -7.63 -2.64 18.25
N TYR A 154 -8.85 -2.56 17.74
CA TYR A 154 -9.91 -1.73 18.29
C TYR A 154 -11.16 -2.56 18.57
N ARG A 155 -11.70 -2.43 19.78
CA ARG A 155 -12.99 -2.99 20.19
C ARG A 155 -13.80 -1.93 20.92
N GLU A 156 -15.10 -1.89 20.63
CA GLU A 156 -16.02 -0.91 21.25
C GLU A 156 -16.04 -1.01 22.78
N ASP A 157 -16.00 -2.24 23.32
CA ASP A 157 -16.04 -2.54 24.76
C ASP A 157 -14.68 -2.43 25.46
N VAL A 158 -13.59 -2.40 24.70
CA VAL A 158 -12.22 -2.49 25.25
C VAL A 158 -11.37 -1.28 24.88
N GLY A 159 -11.67 -0.60 23.78
CA GLY A 159 -10.92 0.53 23.27
C GLY A 159 -9.84 0.14 22.25
N THR A 160 -8.84 1.00 22.08
CA THR A 160 -7.75 0.86 21.10
C THR A 160 -6.50 0.33 21.80
N ARG A 161 -5.86 -0.67 21.18
CA ARG A 161 -4.55 -1.19 21.56
C ARG A 161 -3.59 -1.06 20.38
N LEU A 162 -2.42 -0.48 20.64
CA LEU A 162 -1.32 -0.33 19.70
C LEU A 162 -0.09 -1.09 20.23
N SER A 163 0.55 -1.88 19.38
CA SER A 163 1.77 -2.59 19.75
C SER A 163 2.72 -2.75 18.55
N TYR A 164 3.99 -2.89 18.84
CA TYR A 164 5.03 -3.27 17.90
C TYR A 164 5.63 -4.60 18.33
N THR A 165 5.62 -5.59 17.47
CA THR A 165 6.09 -6.95 17.74
C THR A 165 7.24 -7.30 16.81
N PHE A 166 8.30 -7.86 17.37
CA PHE A 166 9.47 -8.33 16.63
C PHE A 166 9.99 -9.64 17.23
N ALA A 167 10.81 -10.37 16.50
CA ALA A 167 11.40 -11.63 16.97
C ALA A 167 12.76 -11.35 17.60
N CYS A 168 12.98 -11.87 18.82
CA CYS A 168 14.25 -11.83 19.51
C CYS A 168 14.59 -13.23 20.01
N LYS A 169 15.69 -13.84 19.57
CA LYS A 169 16.08 -15.24 19.90
C LYS A 169 14.96 -16.29 19.73
N GLY A 170 14.11 -16.12 18.70
CA GLY A 170 12.98 -17.02 18.44
C GLY A 170 11.73 -16.74 19.27
N GLU A 171 11.79 -15.86 20.25
CA GLU A 171 10.65 -15.39 21.01
C GLU A 171 10.03 -14.13 20.37
N GLN A 172 8.70 -14.01 20.47
CA GLN A 172 8.00 -12.82 20.03
C GLN A 172 7.96 -11.78 21.15
N VAL A 173 8.64 -10.67 20.94
CA VAL A 173 8.66 -9.53 21.87
C VAL A 173 7.64 -8.48 21.41
N SER A 174 6.71 -8.14 22.27
CA SER A 174 5.68 -7.11 21.97
C SER A 174 5.87 -5.90 22.88
N LEU A 175 6.15 -4.76 22.27
CA LEU A 175 6.16 -3.48 22.96
C LEU A 175 4.74 -2.91 22.92
N LEU A 176 4.07 -2.86 24.07
CA LEU A 176 2.78 -2.19 24.18
C LEU A 176 3.00 -0.67 24.12
N MET A 177 2.42 -0.02 23.11
CA MET A 177 2.66 1.37 22.83
C MET A 177 1.58 2.29 23.40
N ALA A 178 0.32 1.86 23.33
CA ALA A 178 -0.81 2.53 23.94
C ALA A 178 -1.97 1.57 24.12
N ALA A 179 -2.70 1.73 25.22
CA ALA A 179 -4.00 1.13 25.45
C ALA A 179 -4.94 2.23 25.95
N TYR A 180 -6.04 2.42 25.23
CA TYR A 180 -7.09 3.35 25.66
C TYR A 180 -8.25 2.53 26.21
N PRO A 181 -8.66 2.72 27.46
CA PRO A 181 -9.86 2.10 27.98
C PRO A 181 -11.10 2.63 27.23
N PRO A 182 -12.21 1.89 27.22
CA PRO A 182 -13.50 2.37 26.74
C PRO A 182 -13.93 3.63 27.51
N GLN A 183 -14.89 4.37 26.95
CA GLN A 183 -15.34 5.65 27.51
C GLN A 183 -15.90 5.57 28.94
N ASP A 184 -16.30 4.38 29.38
CA ASP A 184 -16.89 4.10 30.70
C ASP A 184 -15.88 3.86 31.83
N GLY A 185 -14.58 4.00 31.58
CA GLY A 185 -13.55 4.03 32.63
C GLY A 185 -13.18 2.67 33.23
N THR A 186 -13.65 1.57 32.68
CA THR A 186 -13.23 0.23 33.10
C THR A 186 -11.78 -0.04 32.68
N PHE A 187 -10.89 -0.17 33.67
CA PHE A 187 -9.47 -0.45 33.42
C PHE A 187 -9.28 -1.82 32.81
N TRP A 188 -8.50 -1.87 31.77
CA TRP A 188 -7.96 -3.09 31.23
C TRP A 188 -7.23 -3.90 32.33
N LYS A 189 -7.81 -4.99 32.75
CA LYS A 189 -7.02 -6.09 33.33
C LYS A 189 -6.57 -6.93 32.13
N GLU A 190 -5.26 -6.96 31.88
CA GLU A 190 -4.73 -7.94 30.94
C GLU A 190 -5.30 -9.31 31.36
N PRO A 191 -5.84 -10.10 30.40
CA PRO A 191 -6.17 -11.46 30.72
C PRO A 191 -4.86 -12.13 31.16
N VAL A 192 -4.73 -12.42 32.42
CA VAL A 192 -3.61 -13.20 32.96
C VAL A 192 -3.63 -14.51 32.20
N PRO A 193 -2.58 -14.84 31.41
CA PRO A 193 -2.54 -16.13 30.75
C PRO A 193 -2.64 -17.21 31.81
N ALA A 194 -3.49 -18.21 31.58
CA ALA A 194 -3.68 -19.33 32.46
C ALA A 194 -2.46 -20.30 32.56
N SER A 195 -1.27 -19.83 32.19
CA SER A 195 -0.01 -20.57 32.21
C SER A 195 0.76 -20.28 33.49
N PRO A 196 1.27 -21.31 34.20
CA PRO A 196 2.05 -21.16 35.43
C PRO A 196 3.49 -20.66 35.21
N THR A 197 3.87 -20.26 34.01
CA THR A 197 5.19 -19.64 33.75
C THR A 197 5.22 -18.23 34.30
N PRO A 198 6.24 -17.80 35.03
CA PRO A 198 6.36 -16.44 35.53
C PRO A 198 6.34 -15.47 34.35
N TRP A 199 5.47 -14.46 34.45
CA TRP A 199 5.26 -13.44 33.43
C TRP A 199 6.58 -12.69 33.20
N ARG A 200 7.23 -12.94 32.06
CA ARG A 200 8.36 -12.13 31.60
C ARG A 200 7.84 -10.94 30.83
N SER A 201 8.20 -9.74 31.23
CA SER A 201 7.92 -8.55 30.43
C SER A 201 8.81 -8.51 29.19
N SER A 202 8.38 -7.81 28.13
CA SER A 202 9.22 -7.59 26.94
C SER A 202 10.59 -6.98 27.28
N ARG A 203 10.64 -6.16 28.34
CA ARG A 203 11.88 -5.61 28.90
C ARG A 203 12.77 -6.68 29.50
N ASP A 204 12.22 -7.64 30.21
CA ASP A 204 12.97 -8.74 30.83
C ASP A 204 13.66 -9.60 29.76
N ILE A 205 12.94 -9.91 28.66
CA ILE A 205 13.48 -10.66 27.52
C ILE A 205 14.61 -9.89 26.84
N LEU A 206 14.42 -8.58 26.61
CA LEU A 206 15.43 -7.74 26.00
C LEU A 206 16.70 -7.59 26.87
N LEU A 207 16.51 -7.41 28.17
CA LEU A 207 17.63 -7.32 29.12
C LEU A 207 18.42 -8.64 29.15
N GLU A 208 17.76 -9.77 29.23
CA GLU A 208 18.39 -11.10 29.20
C GLU A 208 19.11 -11.34 27.87
N TYR A 209 18.52 -10.93 26.73
CA TYR A 209 19.18 -10.99 25.43
C TYR A 209 20.51 -10.19 25.43
N LEU A 210 20.48 -8.94 25.88
CA LEU A 210 21.66 -8.10 25.92
C LEU A 210 22.76 -8.68 26.85
N LEU A 211 22.34 -9.17 28.02
CA LEU A 211 23.28 -9.78 28.98
C LEU A 211 23.87 -11.11 28.49
N SER A 212 23.16 -11.86 27.65
CA SER A 212 23.60 -13.16 27.13
C SER A 212 24.31 -13.10 25.77
N SER A 213 24.32 -11.92 25.09
CA SER A 213 24.96 -11.80 23.78
C SER A 213 26.48 -11.98 23.89
N LYS A 214 27.04 -12.96 23.16
CA LYS A 214 28.49 -13.16 23.06
C LYS A 214 29.01 -12.25 21.94
N ASP A 215 29.66 -11.16 22.30
CA ASP A 215 30.25 -10.24 21.32
C ASP A 215 31.75 -10.44 21.24
N ALA A 216 32.25 -10.78 20.07
CA ALA A 216 33.69 -11.01 19.83
C ALA A 216 34.57 -9.74 19.99
N SER A 217 33.93 -8.57 20.19
CA SER A 217 34.63 -7.29 20.35
C SER A 217 34.90 -6.87 21.81
N GLU A 218 34.32 -7.53 22.79
CA GLU A 218 34.60 -7.27 24.20
C GLU A 218 35.96 -7.86 24.57
N LYS A 219 37.01 -7.09 24.29
CA LYS A 219 38.37 -7.37 24.77
C LYS A 219 38.54 -6.82 26.19
N ASP A 220 37.93 -7.48 27.16
CA ASP A 220 38.35 -7.29 28.52
C ASP A 220 39.43 -8.33 28.84
N PRO A 221 40.69 -7.93 29.14
CA PRO A 221 41.81 -8.87 29.27
C PRO A 221 41.72 -9.78 30.50
N GLU A 222 40.79 -9.52 31.42
CA GLU A 222 40.70 -10.26 32.69
C GLU A 222 39.51 -11.29 32.77
N GLN A 223 38.61 -11.29 31.82
CA GLN A 223 37.53 -12.28 31.77
C GLN A 223 37.32 -12.82 30.35
N PHE A 224 38.06 -13.87 30.00
CA PHE A 224 37.80 -14.66 28.81
C PHE A 224 36.48 -15.42 29.01
N ILE A 225 35.45 -15.01 28.28
CA ILE A 225 34.27 -15.86 28.04
C ILE A 225 34.72 -16.93 27.03
N ASP A 226 34.91 -18.16 27.50
CA ASP A 226 35.29 -19.28 26.63
C ASP A 226 34.14 -19.60 25.66
N GLU A 227 34.46 -20.08 24.44
CA GLU A 227 33.46 -20.56 23.48
C GLU A 227 32.60 -21.70 24.05
N THR A 228 33.06 -22.36 25.09
CA THR A 228 32.37 -23.43 25.80
C THR A 228 31.42 -22.95 26.89
N ASP A 229 31.42 -21.67 27.28
CA ASP A 229 30.55 -21.14 28.31
C ASP A 229 29.09 -21.18 27.86
N THR A 230 28.21 -21.58 28.77
CA THR A 230 26.77 -21.52 28.51
C THR A 230 26.26 -20.10 28.53
N GLU A 231 25.06 -19.86 27.95
CA GLU A 231 24.41 -18.53 28.03
C GLU A 231 24.21 -18.10 29.49
N GLU A 232 23.97 -19.02 30.39
CA GLU A 232 23.81 -18.77 31.83
C GLU A 232 25.10 -18.29 32.48
N ASP A 233 26.24 -18.87 32.11
CA ASP A 233 27.54 -18.50 32.63
C ASP A 233 27.91 -17.06 32.18
N VAL A 234 27.61 -16.73 30.92
CA VAL A 234 27.83 -15.37 30.37
C VAL A 234 26.95 -14.34 31.09
N VAL A 235 25.66 -14.63 31.30
CA VAL A 235 24.74 -13.74 32.02
C VAL A 235 25.20 -13.51 33.45
N LYS A 236 25.69 -14.56 34.11
CA LYS A 236 26.14 -14.49 35.49
C LYS A 236 27.47 -13.68 35.63
N ALA A 237 28.43 -13.90 34.73
CA ALA A 237 29.66 -13.14 34.69
C ALA A 237 29.43 -11.63 34.52
N ARG A 238 28.52 -11.26 33.58
CA ARG A 238 28.14 -9.86 33.39
C ARG A 238 27.34 -9.30 34.57
N ALA A 239 26.49 -10.14 35.19
CA ALA A 239 25.75 -9.71 36.38
C ALA A 239 26.75 -9.38 37.54
N ASP A 240 27.79 -10.17 37.74
CA ASP A 240 28.82 -9.91 38.75
C ASP A 240 29.58 -8.60 38.44
N GLN A 241 29.75 -8.26 37.18
CA GLN A 241 30.43 -7.02 36.76
C GLN A 241 29.55 -5.79 36.97
N TYR A 242 28.28 -5.82 36.56
CA TYR A 242 27.44 -4.64 36.52
C TYR A 242 26.42 -4.54 37.67
N PHE A 243 26.19 -5.59 38.42
CA PHE A 243 25.25 -5.62 39.53
C PHE A 243 25.92 -6.00 40.84
N ALA A 244 25.28 -5.71 41.95
CA ALA A 244 25.76 -6.08 43.28
C ALA A 244 24.81 -7.02 43.99
N TYR A 245 25.34 -7.94 44.82
CA TYR A 245 24.55 -8.65 45.78
C TYR A 245 24.06 -7.68 46.87
N PRO A 246 22.81 -7.78 47.35
CA PRO A 246 22.33 -6.91 48.42
C PRO A 246 23.15 -7.16 49.68
N ALA A 247 24.04 -6.26 50.03
CA ALA A 247 24.66 -6.23 51.32
C ALA A 247 23.65 -5.57 52.26
N GLY A 248 22.85 -6.35 53.00
CA GLY A 248 22.13 -6.02 54.23
C GLY A 248 21.48 -4.66 54.47
N GLU A 249 21.67 -3.66 53.65
CA GLU A 249 21.17 -2.31 53.81
C GLU A 249 20.13 -1.99 52.72
N LYS A 250 19.04 -1.33 53.11
CA LYS A 250 18.03 -0.80 52.16
C LYS A 250 18.73 0.17 51.22
N PRO A 251 18.66 0.01 49.92
CA PRO A 251 19.17 1.00 48.99
C PRO A 251 18.41 2.32 49.20
N GLY A 252 19.18 3.39 49.41
CA GLY A 252 18.66 4.72 49.32
C GLY A 252 17.98 4.89 47.95
N SER A 253 16.91 5.62 47.91
CA SER A 253 16.26 5.99 46.63
C SER A 253 17.34 6.70 45.77
N LEU A 254 17.77 6.09 44.67
CA LEU A 254 18.60 6.78 43.72
C LEU A 254 17.83 8.01 43.24
N ASP A 255 18.39 9.17 43.51
CA ASP A 255 17.84 10.40 42.99
C ASP A 255 18.07 10.43 41.49
N MET A 256 16.98 10.33 40.71
CA MET A 256 17.04 10.32 39.26
C MET A 256 17.69 11.61 38.71
N GLU A 257 17.59 12.71 39.45
CA GLU A 257 18.23 13.99 39.15
C GLU A 257 19.76 13.90 39.20
N SER A 258 20.29 13.31 40.26
CA SER A 258 21.75 13.10 40.41
C SER A 258 22.30 12.15 39.33
N PHE A 259 21.55 11.12 38.98
CA PHE A 259 21.91 10.17 37.92
C PHE A 259 21.98 10.84 36.54
N LEU A 260 21.00 11.66 36.20
CA LEU A 260 20.95 12.37 34.91
C LEU A 260 22.05 13.46 34.84
N LEU A 261 22.38 14.12 35.97
CA LEU A 261 23.45 15.09 36.06
C LEU A 261 24.79 14.43 35.86
N ASP A 262 25.09 13.32 36.53
CA ASP A 262 26.30 12.53 36.39
C ASP A 262 26.51 12.05 34.94
N LEU A 263 25.40 11.60 34.31
CA LEU A 263 25.41 11.16 32.90
C LEU A 263 25.75 12.32 31.94
N ALA A 264 25.16 13.47 32.17
CA ALA A 264 25.38 14.66 31.37
C ALA A 264 26.78 15.26 31.52
N GLU A 265 27.29 15.25 32.75
CA GLU A 265 28.66 15.73 33.07
C GLU A 265 29.75 14.80 32.47
N LYS A 266 29.54 13.48 32.58
CA LYS A 266 30.48 12.47 32.05
C LYS A 266 30.59 12.47 30.53
N HIS A 267 29.51 12.85 29.82
CA HIS A 267 29.50 12.91 28.38
C HIS A 267 29.69 14.31 27.78
N GLY A 268 30.01 15.30 28.61
CA GLY A 268 30.35 16.67 28.18
C GLY A 268 29.17 17.48 27.61
N TYR A 269 27.96 17.15 28.00
CA TYR A 269 26.76 17.81 27.50
C TYR A 269 26.21 18.93 28.39
N LEU A 270 26.86 19.24 29.49
CA LEU A 270 26.45 20.29 30.41
C LEU A 270 27.57 21.29 30.70
N GLU A 271 27.35 22.55 30.41
CA GLU A 271 27.80 23.65 31.24
C GLU A 271 26.75 23.84 32.34
N VAL A 272 27.19 23.68 33.58
CA VAL A 272 26.40 23.56 34.79
C VAL A 272 25.42 24.70 35.00
N GLY A 273 24.12 24.37 35.13
CA GLY A 273 23.15 25.36 35.57
C GLY A 273 21.78 24.86 36.01
N GLN A 274 21.13 23.94 35.29
CA GLN A 274 19.76 23.50 35.68
C GLN A 274 19.44 22.09 35.16
N VAL A 275 18.87 21.25 36.03
CA VAL A 275 18.49 19.84 35.76
C VAL A 275 17.44 19.72 34.64
N SER A 276 16.57 20.71 34.47
CA SER A 276 15.60 20.75 33.36
C SER A 276 16.24 20.89 31.98
N GLU A 277 17.48 21.42 31.91
CA GLU A 277 18.26 21.56 30.67
C GLU A 277 19.05 20.30 30.33
N ALA A 278 19.45 19.51 31.32
CA ALA A 278 20.19 18.27 31.14
C ALA A 278 19.42 17.25 30.29
N GLN A 279 18.12 17.12 30.52
CA GLN A 279 17.24 16.26 29.74
C GLN A 279 17.11 16.67 28.25
N THR A 280 17.44 17.94 27.95
CA THR A 280 17.31 18.50 26.60
C THR A 280 18.58 18.27 25.76
N TYR A 281 19.69 17.90 26.37
CA TYR A 281 21.02 17.80 25.73
C TYR A 281 21.59 16.38 25.58
N LEU A 282 20.85 15.33 25.97
CA LEU A 282 21.25 13.97 25.65
C LEU A 282 21.23 13.75 24.12
N PRO A 283 22.26 13.13 23.51
CA PRO A 283 22.33 12.94 22.04
C PRO A 283 21.09 12.26 21.47
N GLU A 284 20.53 11.31 22.22
CA GLU A 284 19.30 10.59 21.86
C GLU A 284 18.08 11.51 21.84
N TYR A 285 18.05 12.49 22.78
CA TYR A 285 16.97 13.47 22.86
C TYR A 285 17.08 14.52 21.74
N ILE A 286 18.31 14.93 21.40
CA ILE A 286 18.59 15.82 20.27
C ILE A 286 18.18 15.14 18.96
N LEU A 287 18.57 13.88 18.76
CA LEU A 287 18.18 13.10 17.59
C LEU A 287 16.65 13.01 17.44
N LEU A 288 15.96 12.71 18.53
CA LEU A 288 14.49 12.65 18.54
C LEU A 288 13.86 14.02 18.31
N LYS A 289 14.45 15.11 18.83
CA LYS A 289 14.02 16.48 18.60
C LYS A 289 14.22 16.89 17.14
N GLU A 290 15.34 16.55 16.53
CA GLU A 290 15.61 16.80 15.11
C GLU A 290 14.64 16.03 14.22
N MET A 291 14.37 14.77 14.53
CA MET A 291 13.39 13.96 13.81
C MET A 291 11.96 14.48 13.94
N SER A 292 11.62 15.08 15.07
CA SER A 292 10.21 15.44 15.36
C SER A 292 9.83 16.85 14.92
N GLY A 293 10.80 17.75 14.81
CA GLY A 293 10.52 19.18 14.69
C GLY A 293 9.70 19.76 15.87
N ILE A 294 9.47 18.99 16.94
CA ILE A 294 8.70 19.37 18.12
C ILE A 294 9.67 19.92 19.18
N ASN A 295 9.37 21.10 19.67
CA ASN A 295 10.11 21.69 20.76
C ASN A 295 9.62 21.06 22.10
N PHE A 296 10.38 20.15 22.69
CA PHE A 296 10.05 19.48 23.94
C PHE A 296 10.28 20.35 25.19
N SER A 297 10.12 21.65 25.09
CA SER A 297 10.42 22.65 26.12
C SER A 297 9.49 22.66 27.35
N GLN A 298 8.65 21.65 27.56
CA GLN A 298 7.84 21.55 28.77
C GLN A 298 8.40 20.55 29.79
N PRO A 299 8.75 20.97 31.01
CA PRO A 299 9.49 20.15 31.98
C PRO A 299 8.68 18.96 32.56
N ASN A 300 7.38 18.88 32.37
CA ASN A 300 6.54 17.81 32.93
C ASN A 300 6.26 16.63 31.98
N SER A 301 6.80 16.63 30.77
CA SER A 301 6.56 15.56 29.78
C SER A 301 7.79 14.69 29.49
N GLY A 302 8.77 14.65 30.37
CA GLY A 302 10.12 14.12 30.19
C GLY A 302 10.27 12.63 29.87
N ARG A 303 9.18 11.87 29.70
CA ARG A 303 9.28 10.48 29.24
C ARG A 303 8.79 10.38 27.81
N LEU A 304 9.69 10.09 26.89
CA LEU A 304 9.32 9.69 25.54
C LEU A 304 8.58 8.35 25.64
N SER A 305 7.28 8.35 25.43
CA SER A 305 6.51 7.11 25.38
C SER A 305 6.73 6.42 24.03
N CYS A 306 6.61 5.10 24.01
CA CYS A 306 6.66 4.30 22.79
C CYS A 306 5.73 4.85 21.69
N SER A 307 4.52 5.26 22.09
CA SER A 307 3.54 5.86 21.17
C SER A 307 4.04 7.16 20.54
N LYS A 308 4.69 8.04 21.31
CA LYS A 308 5.27 9.28 20.77
C LYS A 308 6.38 9.00 19.77
N LEU A 309 7.29 8.07 20.09
CA LEU A 309 8.35 7.66 19.16
C LEU A 309 7.76 7.16 17.83
N PHE A 310 6.81 6.20 17.90
CA PHE A 310 6.23 5.65 16.68
C PHE A 310 5.37 6.65 15.92
N ALA A 311 4.68 7.57 16.60
CA ALA A 311 4.01 8.69 15.94
C ALA A 311 4.99 9.53 15.12
N LEU A 312 6.16 9.82 15.67
CA LEU A 312 7.22 10.55 14.98
C LEU A 312 7.82 9.76 13.81
N LEU A 313 8.16 8.50 14.03
CA LEU A 313 8.68 7.63 12.97
C LEU A 313 7.68 7.51 11.81
N LEU A 314 6.41 7.26 12.10
CA LEU A 314 5.37 7.14 11.08
C LEU A 314 5.07 8.48 10.39
N ARG A 315 5.11 9.60 11.13
CA ARG A 315 4.93 10.92 10.55
C ARG A 315 5.99 11.23 9.50
N ASN A 316 7.24 10.87 9.76
CA ASN A 316 8.36 11.11 8.86
C ASN A 316 8.44 10.06 7.75
N ALA A 317 8.13 8.80 8.08
CA ALA A 317 8.28 7.69 7.17
C ALA A 317 7.10 7.48 6.22
N CYS A 318 5.90 8.00 6.53
CA CYS A 318 4.68 7.72 5.78
C CYS A 318 4.01 9.02 5.33
N VAL A 319 4.03 9.29 4.04
CA VAL A 319 3.44 10.48 3.43
C VAL A 319 2.18 10.09 2.66
N PHE A 320 1.08 10.80 2.92
CA PHE A 320 -0.18 10.64 2.20
C PHE A 320 -0.39 11.86 1.29
N THR A 321 -0.68 11.60 0.02
CA THR A 321 -1.14 12.65 -0.89
C THR A 321 -2.65 12.52 -1.10
N LYS A 322 -3.31 13.65 -1.30
CA LYS A 322 -4.74 13.67 -1.64
C LYS A 322 -4.93 13.25 -3.11
N SER A 323 -6.07 12.65 -3.40
CA SER A 323 -6.46 12.28 -4.78
C SER A 323 -6.74 13.47 -5.67
N VAL A 324 -7.08 14.61 -5.07
CA VAL A 324 -7.35 15.85 -5.80
C VAL A 324 -6.62 16.97 -5.08
N PHE A 325 -5.68 17.58 -5.78
CA PHE A 325 -4.99 18.78 -5.32
C PHE A 325 -5.83 19.99 -5.66
N THR A 326 -6.02 20.88 -4.69
CA THR A 326 -6.67 22.16 -4.93
C THR A 326 -5.58 23.16 -5.30
N PRO A 327 -5.52 23.60 -6.56
CA PRO A 327 -4.55 24.62 -6.95
C PRO A 327 -4.84 25.91 -6.20
N PHE A 328 -3.79 26.69 -5.94
CA PHE A 328 -4.00 28.05 -5.45
C PHE A 328 -4.69 28.87 -6.54
N GLU A 329 -5.81 29.48 -6.20
CA GLU A 329 -6.53 30.41 -7.09
C GLU A 329 -5.79 31.75 -7.20
N GLU A 330 -4.98 32.08 -6.18
CA GLU A 330 -4.21 33.31 -6.08
C GLU A 330 -2.78 33.02 -5.56
N PRO A 331 -1.80 33.89 -5.86
CA PRO A 331 -0.47 33.80 -5.27
C PRO A 331 -0.52 33.81 -3.74
N VAL A 332 0.32 32.99 -3.11
CA VAL A 332 0.31 32.79 -1.66
C VAL A 332 0.91 34.02 -0.96
N PRO A 333 0.26 34.62 0.07
CA PRO A 333 0.84 35.70 0.84
C PRO A 333 2.19 35.32 1.43
N PHE A 334 3.19 36.18 1.30
CA PHE A 334 4.51 35.99 1.88
C PHE A 334 4.56 36.57 3.28
N ASP A 335 4.68 35.69 4.27
CA ASP A 335 4.85 36.06 5.67
C ASP A 335 6.33 35.94 6.05
N GLU A 336 6.99 37.08 6.31
CA GLU A 336 8.40 37.12 6.72
C GLU A 336 8.66 36.41 8.05
N GLY A 337 7.66 36.28 8.90
CA GLY A 337 7.73 35.53 10.17
C GLY A 337 7.61 34.02 10.00
N ARG A 338 7.14 33.56 8.86
CA ARG A 338 6.96 32.14 8.54
C ARG A 338 8.24 31.54 7.96
N VAL A 339 9.26 31.40 8.83
CA VAL A 339 10.45 30.64 8.46
C VAL A 339 10.06 29.17 8.35
N PHE A 340 10.11 28.62 7.15
CA PHE A 340 9.95 27.18 6.95
C PHE A 340 11.27 26.53 7.35
N PRO A 341 11.34 25.74 8.45
CA PRO A 341 12.56 25.02 8.76
C PRO A 341 12.82 24.07 7.60
N VAL A 342 13.96 24.18 6.97
CA VAL A 342 14.38 23.39 5.81
C VAL A 342 14.34 21.89 6.11
N ASN A 343 14.52 21.51 7.36
CA ASN A 343 14.42 20.14 7.86
C ASN A 343 12.98 19.69 8.16
N LYS A 344 11.98 20.53 7.92
CA LYS A 344 10.59 20.13 8.15
C LYS A 344 10.12 19.26 7.00
N VAL A 345 9.69 18.05 7.33
CA VAL A 345 9.01 17.16 6.38
C VAL A 345 7.77 17.85 5.83
N LEU A 346 7.70 17.99 4.52
CA LEU A 346 6.54 18.53 3.84
C LEU A 346 5.37 17.55 3.97
N ASN A 347 4.34 17.93 4.70
CA ASN A 347 3.14 17.11 4.94
C ASN A 347 1.88 17.72 4.33
N ASP A 348 1.94 18.97 3.87
CA ASP A 348 0.81 19.72 3.32
C ASP A 348 1.23 20.43 2.04
N GLU A 349 0.44 20.28 0.98
CA GLU A 349 0.65 20.96 -0.30
C GLU A 349 0.59 22.49 -0.16
N ASN A 350 -0.11 23.03 0.81
CA ASN A 350 -0.19 24.46 1.06
C ASN A 350 1.16 25.07 1.48
N ASP A 351 2.07 24.25 1.98
CA ASP A 351 3.40 24.68 2.39
C ASP A 351 4.41 24.67 1.22
N ILE A 352 4.05 24.10 0.06
CA ILE A 352 4.95 23.95 -1.10
C ILE A 352 5.59 25.25 -1.56
N PRO A 353 4.86 26.38 -1.75
CA PRO A 353 5.48 27.63 -2.22
C PRO A 353 6.56 28.14 -1.27
N TYR A 354 6.31 28.11 0.05
CA TYR A 354 7.28 28.53 1.06
C TYR A 354 8.47 27.59 1.14
N TRP A 355 8.23 26.29 1.06
CA TRP A 355 9.28 25.28 1.11
C TRP A 355 10.18 25.37 -0.13
N LEU A 356 9.60 25.53 -1.33
CA LEU A 356 10.35 25.73 -2.56
C LEU A 356 11.19 27.02 -2.53
N LEU A 357 10.64 28.10 -1.95
CA LEU A 357 11.37 29.34 -1.77
C LEU A 357 12.59 29.13 -0.85
N GLY A 358 12.39 28.42 0.26
CA GLY A 358 13.45 28.10 1.21
C GLY A 358 14.60 27.35 0.56
N ILE A 359 14.33 26.25 -0.17
CA ILE A 359 15.38 25.45 -0.81
C ILE A 359 16.01 26.17 -2.03
N ARG A 360 15.28 27.03 -2.73
CA ARG A 360 15.83 27.84 -3.84
C ARG A 360 16.91 28.80 -3.34
N ASP A 361 16.63 29.46 -2.22
CA ASP A 361 17.47 30.52 -1.66
C ASP A 361 18.47 30.00 -0.59
N GLY A 362 18.41 28.71 -0.30
CA GLY A 362 19.19 28.01 0.71
C GLY A 362 20.65 27.71 0.33
N ASP A 363 21.21 26.68 0.93
CA ASP A 363 22.60 26.27 0.71
C ASP A 363 22.79 25.55 -0.66
N VAL A 364 24.00 25.01 -0.89
CA VAL A 364 24.34 24.32 -2.16
C VAL A 364 23.52 23.05 -2.35
N ALA A 365 23.28 22.30 -1.27
CA ALA A 365 22.55 21.04 -1.34
C ALA A 365 21.05 21.29 -1.62
N GLU A 366 20.49 22.30 -0.98
CA GLU A 366 19.11 22.76 -1.16
C GLU A 366 18.86 23.29 -2.57
N LYS A 367 19.77 24.08 -3.11
CA LYS A 367 19.71 24.53 -4.52
C LYS A 367 19.82 23.37 -5.50
N GLN A 368 20.58 22.32 -5.19
CA GLN A 368 20.61 21.12 -6.00
C GLN A 368 19.27 20.36 -5.90
N GLN A 369 18.65 20.33 -4.73
CA GLN A 369 17.32 19.76 -4.54
C GLN A 369 16.27 20.50 -5.37
N TYR A 370 16.27 21.83 -5.34
CA TYR A 370 15.38 22.64 -6.15
C TYR A 370 15.50 22.31 -7.66
N ARG A 371 16.75 22.16 -8.14
CA ARG A 371 17.01 21.78 -9.56
C ARG A 371 16.48 20.37 -9.88
N ARG A 372 16.69 19.38 -9.00
CA ARG A 372 16.15 18.03 -9.21
C ARG A 372 14.62 18.03 -9.32
N ILE A 373 13.96 18.84 -8.52
CA ILE A 373 12.49 19.00 -8.60
C ILE A 373 12.08 19.65 -9.92
N GLN A 374 12.82 20.67 -10.39
CA GLN A 374 12.59 21.26 -11.71
C GLN A 374 12.76 20.23 -12.83
N ASP A 375 13.78 19.37 -12.74
CA ASP A 375 14.05 18.33 -13.73
C ASP A 375 12.95 17.24 -13.72
N SER A 376 12.49 16.83 -12.54
CA SER A 376 11.35 15.91 -12.38
C SER A 376 10.05 16.50 -12.95
N PHE A 377 9.80 17.79 -12.72
CA PHE A 377 8.66 18.49 -13.29
C PHE A 377 8.73 18.55 -14.82
N ARG A 378 9.89 18.87 -15.38
CA ARG A 378 10.13 18.86 -16.84
C ARG A 378 9.87 17.49 -17.44
N LEU A 379 10.35 16.43 -16.78
CA LEU A 379 10.12 15.07 -17.22
C LEU A 379 8.64 14.72 -17.25
N LEU A 380 7.87 15.15 -16.26
CA LEU A 380 6.42 14.90 -16.19
C LEU A 380 5.64 15.69 -17.25
N VAL A 381 5.87 17.00 -17.33
CA VAL A 381 5.04 17.88 -18.20
C VAL A 381 5.53 17.91 -19.64
N GLY A 382 6.80 17.57 -19.89
CA GLY A 382 7.51 17.69 -21.16
C GLY A 382 8.64 18.70 -21.05
N GLU A 383 9.77 18.39 -21.68
CA GLU A 383 11.04 19.11 -21.57
C GLU A 383 10.97 20.62 -21.91
N GLU A 384 9.93 21.01 -22.61
CA GLU A 384 9.70 22.40 -23.05
C GLU A 384 9.16 23.31 -21.96
N ARG A 385 8.81 22.79 -20.77
CA ARG A 385 8.23 23.57 -19.68
C ARG A 385 9.05 23.46 -18.41
N THR A 386 9.21 24.57 -17.72
CA THR A 386 9.85 24.62 -16.41
C THR A 386 9.08 25.54 -15.49
N PHE A 387 9.29 25.42 -14.18
CA PHE A 387 8.76 26.37 -13.21
C PHE A 387 9.89 27.15 -12.53
N ASP A 388 9.54 28.32 -12.02
CA ASP A 388 10.38 29.13 -11.14
C ASP A 388 9.50 29.88 -10.14
N LEU A 389 10.11 30.49 -9.15
CA LEU A 389 9.42 31.25 -8.10
C LEU A 389 9.67 32.75 -8.25
N SER A 390 8.63 33.55 -8.08
CA SER A 390 8.72 34.98 -8.02
C SER A 390 8.09 35.50 -6.72
N VAL A 391 8.81 36.36 -6.01
CA VAL A 391 8.23 37.13 -4.89
C VAL A 391 7.85 38.50 -5.40
N ARG A 392 6.57 38.85 -5.36
CA ARG A 392 6.02 40.11 -5.87
C ARG A 392 5.25 40.84 -4.79
N THR A 393 5.28 42.15 -4.83
CA THR A 393 4.39 43.00 -4.05
C THR A 393 3.13 43.27 -4.85
N ILE A 394 1.98 42.92 -4.33
CA ILE A 394 0.66 43.22 -4.89
C ILE A 394 -0.08 44.16 -3.96
N THR A 395 -0.87 45.05 -4.53
CA THR A 395 -1.77 45.94 -3.76
C THR A 395 -3.16 45.34 -3.76
N GLN A 396 -3.69 45.03 -2.59
CA GLN A 396 -5.04 44.45 -2.43
C GLN A 396 -5.84 45.24 -1.39
N TYR A 397 -7.17 45.14 -1.47
CA TYR A 397 -8.04 45.72 -0.43
C TYR A 397 -8.07 44.77 0.78
N ALA A 398 -7.70 45.29 1.94
CA ALA A 398 -7.93 44.60 3.20
C ALA A 398 -9.44 44.51 3.49
N GLN A 399 -9.84 43.58 4.36
CA GLN A 399 -11.25 43.45 4.83
C GLN A 399 -11.80 44.78 5.41
N THR A 400 -10.92 45.67 5.83
CA THR A 400 -11.23 47.01 6.33
C THR A 400 -11.53 48.02 5.23
N GLY A 401 -11.41 47.65 3.93
CA GLY A 401 -11.58 48.53 2.80
C GLY A 401 -10.39 49.45 2.50
N THR A 402 -9.26 49.27 3.20
CA THR A 402 -8.02 50.05 2.94
C THR A 402 -7.11 49.26 1.98
N LEU A 403 -6.40 49.98 1.11
CA LEU A 403 -5.36 49.41 0.25
C LEU A 403 -4.17 48.97 1.11
N GLN A 404 -3.78 47.73 0.96
CA GLN A 404 -2.63 47.16 1.64
C GLN A 404 -1.68 46.52 0.61
N GLU A 405 -0.40 46.82 0.76
CA GLU A 405 0.65 46.10 0.01
C GLU A 405 0.94 44.79 0.68
N VAL A 406 0.80 43.69 -0.07
CA VAL A 406 1.10 42.34 0.40
C VAL A 406 2.14 41.73 -0.51
N ARG A 407 3.19 41.18 0.08
CA ARG A 407 4.13 40.33 -0.65
C ARG A 407 3.52 38.97 -0.89
N THR A 408 3.65 38.44 -2.09
CA THR A 408 3.12 37.10 -2.45
C THR A 408 4.20 36.28 -3.13
N ILE A 409 4.16 34.95 -2.88
CA ILE A 409 4.95 33.99 -3.62
C ILE A 409 4.10 33.51 -4.79
N ASP A 410 4.60 33.67 -6.00
CA ASP A 410 3.98 33.19 -7.23
C ASP A 410 4.87 32.12 -7.86
N ILE A 411 4.28 30.98 -8.22
CA ILE A 411 4.95 29.93 -8.97
C ILE A 411 4.69 30.19 -10.45
N LEU A 412 5.73 30.43 -11.20
CA LEU A 412 5.68 30.79 -12.61
C LEU A 412 6.05 29.57 -13.46
N VAL A 413 5.29 29.31 -14.51
CA VAL A 413 5.60 28.28 -15.52
C VAL A 413 6.02 28.99 -16.81
N THR A 414 7.20 28.62 -17.30
CA THR A 414 7.74 29.12 -18.57
C THR A 414 7.65 28.01 -19.62
N ASP A 415 7.09 28.31 -20.78
CA ASP A 415 7.00 27.43 -21.95
C ASP A 415 8.24 27.51 -22.86
N ALA A 416 8.30 26.67 -23.89
CA ALA A 416 9.36 26.65 -24.89
C ALA A 416 9.55 27.98 -25.65
N SER A 417 8.51 28.79 -25.75
CA SER A 417 8.53 30.11 -26.40
C SER A 417 9.04 31.22 -25.47
N GLY A 418 9.35 30.90 -24.21
CA GLY A 418 9.76 31.84 -23.19
C GLY A 418 8.60 32.63 -22.55
N ASN A 419 7.34 32.29 -22.86
CA ASN A 419 6.20 32.88 -22.18
C ASN A 419 6.10 32.38 -20.76
N THR A 420 5.96 33.30 -19.81
CA THR A 420 5.87 32.97 -18.39
C THR A 420 4.49 33.33 -17.85
N ILE A 421 3.81 32.34 -17.30
CA ILE A 421 2.44 32.48 -16.78
C ILE A 421 2.41 31.93 -15.35
N SER A 422 1.63 32.56 -14.45
CA SER A 422 1.41 32.08 -13.09
C SER A 422 0.77 30.68 -13.08
N MET A 423 1.27 29.80 -12.21
CA MET A 423 0.72 28.46 -11.98
C MET A 423 -0.76 28.52 -11.56
N ALA A 424 -1.15 29.54 -10.80
CA ALA A 424 -2.53 29.76 -10.38
C ALA A 424 -3.50 29.94 -11.56
N SER A 425 -3.00 30.40 -12.72
CA SER A 425 -3.77 30.56 -13.97
C SER A 425 -3.71 29.33 -14.88
N GLN A 426 -3.02 28.27 -14.47
CA GLN A 426 -2.84 27.07 -15.27
C GLN A 426 -3.85 25.99 -14.87
N GLY A 427 -3.96 24.96 -15.72
CA GLY A 427 -4.79 23.79 -15.40
C GLY A 427 -4.24 22.97 -14.21
N THR A 428 -5.16 22.31 -13.51
CA THR A 428 -4.86 21.47 -12.34
C THR A 428 -3.78 20.40 -12.56
N GLY A 429 -3.62 19.93 -13.80
CA GLY A 429 -2.61 18.92 -14.13
C GLY A 429 -1.16 19.40 -13.97
N LEU A 430 -0.87 20.68 -14.20
CA LEU A 430 0.48 21.23 -13.96
C LEU A 430 0.76 21.37 -12.47
N TRP A 431 -0.26 21.76 -11.69
CA TRP A 431 -0.15 21.81 -10.24
C TRP A 431 0.08 20.40 -9.66
N GLU A 432 -0.69 19.40 -10.11
CA GLU A 432 -0.51 18.00 -9.71
C GLU A 432 0.90 17.49 -10.05
N ALA A 433 1.41 17.82 -11.24
CA ALA A 433 2.77 17.46 -11.63
C ALA A 433 3.84 18.10 -10.73
N LEU A 434 3.66 19.37 -10.32
CA LEU A 434 4.57 20.03 -9.39
C LEU A 434 4.54 19.36 -8.01
N VAL A 435 3.36 19.13 -7.45
CA VAL A 435 3.19 18.48 -6.14
C VAL A 435 3.84 17.09 -6.12
N LEU A 436 3.60 16.30 -7.17
CA LEU A 436 4.22 14.99 -7.32
C LEU A 436 5.74 15.08 -7.41
N SER A 437 6.29 16.05 -8.18
CA SER A 437 7.73 16.24 -8.31
C SER A 437 8.38 16.56 -6.96
N VAL A 438 7.72 17.39 -6.14
CA VAL A 438 8.18 17.75 -4.80
C VAL A 438 8.19 16.56 -3.86
N PHE A 439 7.08 15.83 -3.75
CA PHE A 439 6.97 14.69 -2.83
C PHE A 439 7.86 13.50 -3.23
N LEU A 440 8.10 13.31 -4.53
CA LEU A 440 8.94 12.21 -5.01
C LEU A 440 10.44 12.48 -4.85
N ASP A 441 10.89 13.74 -4.91
CA ASP A 441 12.31 14.07 -4.66
C ASP A 441 12.70 13.74 -3.22
N ASP A 442 11.83 14.01 -2.25
CA ASP A 442 12.06 13.72 -0.83
C ASP A 442 11.56 12.32 -0.41
N SER A 443 11.56 11.37 -1.34
CA SER A 443 11.01 10.01 -1.10
C SER A 443 11.96 9.06 -0.40
N LYS A 444 13.25 9.37 -0.31
CA LYS A 444 14.26 8.44 0.23
C LYS A 444 13.93 7.99 1.66
N GLY A 445 13.84 6.68 1.85
CA GLY A 445 13.51 6.07 3.14
C GLY A 445 12.05 6.22 3.57
N ARG A 446 11.17 6.71 2.69
CA ARG A 446 9.75 6.94 2.98
C ARG A 446 8.85 5.98 2.23
N VAL A 447 7.65 5.81 2.77
CA VAL A 447 6.51 5.18 2.10
C VAL A 447 5.57 6.29 1.63
N ILE A 448 5.38 6.42 0.32
CA ILE A 448 4.50 7.42 -0.27
C ILE A 448 3.24 6.73 -0.76
N LEU A 449 2.09 7.19 -0.27
CA LEU A 449 0.77 6.70 -0.59
C LEU A 449 0.10 7.68 -1.56
N LEU A 450 -0.05 7.28 -2.81
CA LEU A 450 -0.65 8.09 -3.87
C LEU A 450 -2.05 7.55 -4.19
N ASP A 451 -3.08 8.29 -3.80
CA ASP A 451 -4.48 7.94 -4.11
C ASP A 451 -4.93 8.74 -5.33
N GLU A 452 -5.09 8.07 -6.47
CA GLU A 452 -5.47 8.63 -7.78
C GLU A 452 -4.55 9.78 -8.26
N PRO A 453 -3.22 9.59 -8.30
CA PRO A 453 -2.27 10.68 -8.58
C PRO A 453 -2.30 11.16 -10.04
N ALA A 454 -3.18 10.62 -10.85
CA ALA A 454 -3.28 10.93 -12.28
C ALA A 454 -4.64 11.52 -12.68
N ALA A 455 -5.45 11.92 -11.70
CA ALA A 455 -6.84 12.36 -11.96
C ALA A 455 -6.94 13.56 -12.90
N SER A 456 -5.97 14.47 -12.85
CA SER A 456 -5.92 15.68 -13.69
C SER A 456 -4.86 15.62 -14.80
N LEU A 457 -4.07 14.53 -14.87
CA LEU A 457 -2.98 14.42 -15.84
C LEU A 457 -3.46 13.90 -17.19
N HIS A 458 -2.94 14.51 -18.26
CA HIS A 458 -3.14 13.99 -19.61
C HIS A 458 -2.49 12.59 -19.75
N PRO A 459 -3.04 11.65 -20.56
CA PRO A 459 -2.52 10.29 -20.73
C PRO A 459 -1.00 10.21 -20.95
N ASN A 460 -0.42 11.08 -21.77
CA ASN A 460 1.03 11.10 -21.98
C ASN A 460 1.81 11.47 -20.72
N MET A 461 1.28 12.36 -19.89
CA MET A 461 1.89 12.70 -18.60
C MET A 461 1.76 11.52 -17.61
N GLN A 462 0.68 10.75 -17.67
CA GLN A 462 0.50 9.57 -16.86
C GLN A 462 1.54 8.50 -17.18
N HIS A 463 1.86 8.27 -18.45
CA HIS A 463 2.95 7.35 -18.84
C HIS A 463 4.31 7.82 -18.32
N ARG A 464 4.62 9.12 -18.43
CA ARG A 464 5.86 9.69 -17.89
C ARG A 464 5.90 9.58 -16.35
N LEU A 465 4.76 9.73 -15.69
CA LEU A 465 4.67 9.56 -14.24
C LEU A 465 5.10 8.15 -13.82
N VAL A 466 4.75 7.10 -14.55
CA VAL A 466 5.23 5.73 -14.26
C VAL A 466 6.76 5.65 -14.26
N GLU A 467 7.43 6.35 -15.18
CA GLU A 467 8.90 6.40 -15.25
C GLU A 467 9.48 7.14 -14.04
N VAL A 468 8.89 8.29 -13.67
CA VAL A 468 9.30 9.07 -12.48
C VAL A 468 9.10 8.27 -11.20
N LEU A 469 7.93 7.64 -11.02
CA LEU A 469 7.65 6.76 -9.87
C LEU A 469 8.64 5.61 -9.79
N SER A 470 9.04 5.09 -10.93
CA SER A 470 9.99 3.99 -11.03
C SER A 470 11.42 4.36 -10.64
N GLY A 471 11.78 5.62 -10.77
CA GLY A 471 13.08 6.17 -10.39
C GLY A 471 13.14 6.70 -8.96
N ALA A 472 12.02 6.77 -8.26
CA ALA A 472 11.96 7.31 -6.90
C ALA A 472 12.70 6.41 -5.90
N ALA A 473 13.35 7.02 -4.92
CA ALA A 473 14.20 6.32 -3.94
C ALA A 473 13.40 5.70 -2.76
N GLY A 474 12.12 6.06 -2.62
CA GLY A 474 11.21 5.56 -1.59
C GLY A 474 10.38 4.37 -2.04
N GLN A 475 9.60 3.81 -1.13
CA GLN A 475 8.56 2.85 -1.45
C GLN A 475 7.28 3.60 -1.82
N ILE A 476 6.72 3.30 -3.00
CA ILE A 476 5.53 3.98 -3.50
C ILE A 476 4.38 3.00 -3.63
N LEU A 477 3.26 3.34 -3.03
CA LEU A 477 2.01 2.59 -3.09
C LEU A 477 0.98 3.46 -3.84
N VAL A 478 0.51 3.00 -5.01
CA VAL A 478 -0.38 3.76 -5.89
C VAL A 478 -1.75 3.09 -5.96
N VAL A 479 -2.80 3.81 -5.62
CA VAL A 479 -4.18 3.44 -5.97
C VAL A 479 -4.53 4.18 -7.24
N THR A 480 -5.02 3.47 -8.27
CA THR A 480 -5.44 4.12 -9.51
C THR A 480 -6.59 3.42 -10.20
N HIS A 481 -7.35 4.20 -10.96
CA HIS A 481 -8.35 3.76 -11.94
C HIS A 481 -7.89 4.00 -13.39
N SER A 482 -6.70 4.52 -13.60
CA SER A 482 -6.17 4.78 -14.94
C SER A 482 -5.33 3.62 -15.46
N ALA A 483 -5.71 3.09 -16.62
CA ALA A 483 -4.91 2.09 -17.34
C ALA A 483 -3.59 2.67 -17.87
N HIS A 484 -3.53 3.98 -18.13
CA HIS A 484 -2.33 4.67 -18.60
C HIS A 484 -1.23 4.78 -17.53
N LEU A 485 -1.61 4.65 -16.25
CA LEU A 485 -0.66 4.68 -15.14
C LEU A 485 -0.10 3.30 -14.79
N LEU A 486 -0.56 2.24 -15.46
CA LEU A 486 -0.03 0.91 -15.21
C LEU A 486 1.30 0.69 -15.95
N PRO A 487 2.25 0.00 -15.31
CA PRO A 487 3.50 -0.33 -15.96
C PRO A 487 3.27 -1.30 -17.12
N THR A 488 4.01 -1.15 -18.21
CA THR A 488 3.96 -2.06 -19.35
C THR A 488 4.97 -3.21 -19.23
N ARG A 489 5.95 -3.10 -18.34
CA ARG A 489 6.98 -4.11 -18.11
C ARG A 489 6.48 -5.19 -17.16
N ALA A 490 6.67 -6.45 -17.51
CA ALA A 490 6.14 -7.58 -16.74
C ALA A 490 6.78 -7.74 -15.37
N ASP A 491 8.06 -7.38 -15.19
CA ASP A 491 8.74 -7.36 -13.90
C ASP A 491 8.07 -6.41 -12.88
N ARG A 492 7.41 -5.37 -13.38
CA ARG A 492 6.66 -4.43 -12.54
C ARG A 492 5.17 -4.77 -12.43
N LEU A 493 4.60 -5.40 -13.45
CA LEU A 493 3.22 -5.88 -13.42
C LEU A 493 2.98 -6.94 -12.33
N GLN A 494 4.01 -7.67 -11.88
CA GLN A 494 3.90 -8.60 -10.75
C GLN A 494 3.51 -7.92 -9.44
N HIS A 495 3.74 -6.61 -9.30
CA HIS A 495 3.39 -5.80 -8.13
C HIS A 495 2.06 -5.03 -8.32
N VAL A 496 1.21 -5.53 -9.21
CA VAL A 496 -0.17 -5.06 -9.39
C VAL A 496 -1.11 -5.95 -8.59
N TYR A 497 -1.79 -5.36 -7.62
CA TYR A 497 -2.76 -6.02 -6.75
C TYR A 497 -4.16 -5.58 -7.13
N ARG A 498 -4.98 -6.53 -7.59
CA ARG A 498 -6.36 -6.23 -7.98
C ARG A 498 -7.35 -6.53 -6.86
N PHE A 499 -8.15 -5.55 -6.55
CA PHE A 499 -9.22 -5.60 -5.56
C PHE A 499 -10.55 -5.97 -6.24
N GLN A 500 -11.21 -6.98 -5.72
CA GLN A 500 -12.52 -7.42 -6.17
C GLN A 500 -13.51 -7.44 -5.02
N ARG A 501 -14.67 -6.79 -5.20
CA ARG A 501 -15.77 -6.88 -4.24
C ARG A 501 -16.51 -8.20 -4.42
N GLU A 502 -16.62 -9.00 -3.37
CA GLU A 502 -17.39 -10.23 -3.31
C GLU A 502 -18.51 -10.12 -2.27
N ALA A 503 -19.36 -11.14 -2.17
CA ALA A 503 -20.51 -11.13 -1.26
C ALA A 503 -20.09 -11.06 0.22
N ASP A 504 -18.95 -11.63 0.56
CA ASP A 504 -18.40 -11.74 1.90
C ASP A 504 -17.34 -10.67 2.22
N GLY A 505 -17.02 -9.77 1.30
CA GLY A 505 -16.06 -8.70 1.50
C GLY A 505 -15.22 -8.41 0.27
N THR A 506 -14.09 -7.76 0.45
CA THR A 506 -13.10 -7.53 -0.60
C THR A 506 -12.10 -8.68 -0.63
N ARG A 507 -11.77 -9.18 -1.81
CA ARG A 507 -10.63 -10.06 -2.06
C ARG A 507 -9.57 -9.36 -2.89
N ILE A 508 -8.32 -9.75 -2.69
CA ILE A 508 -7.16 -9.17 -3.36
C ILE A 508 -6.45 -10.27 -4.13
N TYR A 509 -6.15 -10.00 -5.38
CA TYR A 509 -5.51 -10.91 -6.31
C TYR A 509 -4.21 -10.30 -6.82
N SER A 510 -3.18 -11.11 -6.96
CA SER A 510 -1.90 -10.75 -7.53
C SER A 510 -1.60 -11.66 -8.72
N GLY A 511 -1.21 -11.07 -9.83
CA GLY A 511 -0.83 -11.80 -11.05
C GLY A 511 0.58 -12.39 -11.04
N GLY A 512 1.35 -12.21 -9.95
CA GLY A 512 2.78 -12.49 -9.91
C GLY A 512 3.24 -13.82 -10.52
N PRO A 513 2.76 -15.00 -10.10
CA PRO A 513 3.20 -16.26 -10.66
C PRO A 513 2.87 -16.44 -12.14
N PHE A 514 1.69 -15.98 -12.56
CA PHE A 514 1.27 -16.03 -13.97
C PHE A 514 2.13 -15.08 -14.82
N LEU A 515 2.32 -13.85 -14.34
CA LEU A 515 3.08 -12.83 -15.06
C LEU A 515 4.52 -13.27 -15.27
N LEU A 516 5.15 -13.90 -14.29
CA LEU A 516 6.50 -14.45 -14.42
C LEU A 516 6.60 -15.59 -15.43
N ALA A 517 5.58 -16.44 -15.50
CA ALA A 517 5.56 -17.57 -16.42
C ALA A 517 5.30 -17.18 -17.89
N GLU A 518 4.59 -16.06 -18.12
CA GLU A 518 4.14 -15.60 -19.45
C GLU A 518 4.74 -14.23 -19.83
N LEU A 519 5.89 -13.87 -19.24
CA LEU A 519 6.53 -12.55 -19.29
C LEU A 519 6.48 -11.88 -20.68
N GLN A 520 7.02 -12.53 -21.69
CA GLN A 520 7.14 -11.94 -23.03
C GLN A 520 5.79 -11.70 -23.71
N LYS A 521 4.80 -12.59 -23.49
CA LYS A 521 3.46 -12.42 -24.04
C LYS A 521 2.71 -11.29 -23.34
N VAL A 522 2.90 -11.17 -22.02
CA VAL A 522 2.30 -10.11 -21.22
C VAL A 522 2.84 -8.75 -21.68
N GLU A 523 4.16 -8.58 -21.79
CA GLU A 523 4.78 -7.34 -22.24
C GLU A 523 4.29 -6.92 -23.61
N ASN A 524 4.28 -7.83 -24.58
CA ASN A 524 3.82 -7.53 -25.93
C ASN A 524 2.35 -7.08 -25.96
N LYS A 525 1.49 -7.69 -25.15
CA LYS A 525 0.06 -7.34 -25.12
C LYS A 525 -0.22 -6.05 -24.36
N PHE A 526 0.45 -5.80 -23.23
CA PHE A 526 0.31 -4.53 -22.49
C PHE A 526 0.97 -3.35 -23.21
N ALA A 527 2.12 -3.57 -23.85
CA ALA A 527 2.77 -2.52 -24.63
C ALA A 527 2.00 -2.16 -25.92
N SER A 528 1.28 -3.12 -26.50
CA SER A 528 0.54 -2.93 -27.74
C SER A 528 -0.90 -2.45 -27.57
N SER A 529 -1.49 -2.62 -26.38
CA SER A 529 -2.91 -2.29 -26.16
C SER A 529 -3.23 -1.95 -24.72
N ILE A 530 -3.65 -0.69 -24.51
CA ILE A 530 -4.21 -0.20 -23.26
C ILE A 530 -5.49 -0.94 -22.87
N ASP A 531 -6.17 -1.57 -23.85
CA ASP A 531 -7.41 -2.30 -23.62
C ASP A 531 -7.22 -3.48 -22.69
N VAL A 532 -6.06 -4.17 -22.77
CA VAL A 532 -5.74 -5.28 -21.86
C VAL A 532 -5.58 -4.78 -20.42
N ALA A 533 -4.90 -3.66 -20.22
CA ALA A 533 -4.76 -3.04 -18.91
C ALA A 533 -6.11 -2.60 -18.34
N SER A 534 -7.03 -2.12 -19.19
CA SER A 534 -8.36 -1.67 -18.80
C SER A 534 -9.22 -2.79 -18.20
N LEU A 535 -8.97 -4.06 -18.56
CA LEU A 535 -9.69 -5.22 -18.03
C LEU A 535 -9.56 -5.34 -16.50
N LEU A 536 -8.46 -4.85 -15.93
CA LEU A 536 -8.23 -4.87 -14.48
C LEU A 536 -9.25 -4.02 -13.69
N PHE A 537 -9.93 -3.09 -14.33
CA PHE A 537 -10.89 -2.16 -13.69
C PHE A 537 -12.35 -2.57 -13.86
N THR A 538 -12.62 -3.67 -14.55
CA THR A 538 -13.99 -4.13 -14.87
C THR A 538 -14.53 -5.10 -13.81
N ASN A 539 -15.85 -5.19 -13.72
CA ASN A 539 -16.53 -6.17 -12.86
C ASN A 539 -16.52 -7.59 -13.48
N GLY A 540 -16.34 -7.68 -14.79
CA GLY A 540 -16.26 -8.93 -15.52
C GLY A 540 -15.90 -8.69 -16.97
N VAL A 541 -15.49 -9.75 -17.68
CA VAL A 541 -15.05 -9.70 -19.08
C VAL A 541 -15.78 -10.76 -19.89
N LEU A 542 -16.36 -10.32 -21.01
CA LEU A 542 -16.83 -11.18 -22.07
C LEU A 542 -15.75 -11.25 -23.16
N LEU A 543 -15.10 -12.40 -23.30
CA LEU A 543 -14.14 -12.64 -24.36
C LEU A 543 -14.88 -13.15 -25.61
N VAL A 544 -14.51 -12.61 -26.78
CA VAL A 544 -15.01 -13.03 -28.07
C VAL A 544 -13.87 -13.30 -29.03
N GLU A 545 -14.11 -14.12 -30.06
CA GLU A 545 -13.03 -14.56 -30.94
C GLU A 545 -12.56 -13.46 -31.89
N GLY A 546 -13.49 -12.61 -32.36
CA GLY A 546 -13.18 -11.62 -33.39
C GLY A 546 -14.07 -10.39 -33.43
N ALA A 547 -13.79 -9.54 -34.43
CA ALA A 547 -14.44 -8.24 -34.60
C ALA A 547 -15.96 -8.36 -34.90
N THR A 548 -16.41 -9.47 -35.51
CA THR A 548 -17.82 -9.64 -35.86
C THR A 548 -18.69 -9.72 -34.59
N GLU A 549 -18.29 -10.53 -33.62
CA GLU A 549 -18.99 -10.61 -32.32
C GLU A 549 -18.80 -9.32 -31.52
N ALA A 550 -17.59 -8.75 -31.54
CA ALA A 550 -17.30 -7.52 -30.82
C ALA A 550 -18.19 -6.35 -31.27
N GLY A 551 -18.54 -6.29 -32.55
CA GLY A 551 -19.45 -5.28 -33.08
C GLY A 551 -20.93 -5.58 -32.82
N ALA A 552 -21.34 -6.85 -32.95
CA ALA A 552 -22.76 -7.25 -32.88
C ALA A 552 -23.29 -7.37 -31.44
N PHE A 553 -22.52 -7.92 -30.52
CA PHE A 553 -22.97 -8.22 -29.15
C PHE A 553 -23.38 -7.03 -28.32
N PRO A 554 -22.70 -5.86 -28.37
CA PRO A 554 -23.17 -4.66 -27.66
C PRO A 554 -24.60 -4.23 -28.01
N ILE A 555 -25.01 -4.46 -29.26
CA ILE A 555 -26.37 -4.16 -29.74
C ILE A 555 -27.38 -5.20 -29.20
N TRP A 556 -27.00 -6.48 -29.21
CA TRP A 556 -27.92 -7.56 -28.88
C TRP A 556 -28.05 -7.88 -27.39
N ILE A 557 -27.00 -7.65 -26.60
CA ILE A 557 -27.00 -7.96 -25.15
C ILE A 557 -28.16 -7.27 -24.40
N PRO A 558 -28.45 -5.98 -24.60
CA PRO A 558 -29.62 -5.34 -23.97
C PRO A 558 -30.95 -5.99 -24.30
N LEU A 559 -31.05 -6.60 -25.47
CA LEU A 559 -32.28 -7.29 -25.97
C LEU A 559 -32.46 -8.69 -25.39
N THR A 560 -31.43 -9.22 -24.70
CA THR A 560 -31.53 -10.54 -24.05
C THR A 560 -32.30 -10.46 -22.73
N ALA A 561 -32.91 -11.57 -22.30
CA ALA A 561 -33.60 -11.63 -21.02
C ALA A 561 -32.64 -11.34 -19.81
N LYS A 562 -31.39 -11.72 -19.93
CA LYS A 562 -30.38 -11.46 -18.91
C LYS A 562 -29.76 -10.06 -19.01
N GLY A 563 -29.74 -9.47 -20.19
CA GLY A 563 -29.39 -8.06 -20.41
C GLY A 563 -30.38 -7.12 -19.77
N ASN A 564 -31.69 -7.43 -19.91
CA ASN A 564 -32.80 -6.68 -19.30
C ASN A 564 -32.71 -5.16 -19.57
N GLY A 565 -32.43 -4.77 -20.80
CA GLY A 565 -32.29 -3.38 -21.24
C GLY A 565 -30.99 -2.71 -20.86
N GLN A 566 -30.08 -3.38 -20.13
CA GLN A 566 -28.79 -2.83 -19.70
C GLN A 566 -27.70 -3.15 -20.73
N SER A 567 -26.89 -2.16 -21.05
CA SER A 567 -25.66 -2.34 -21.83
C SER A 567 -24.55 -3.01 -21.00
N LEU A 568 -23.51 -3.46 -21.67
CA LEU A 568 -22.29 -3.94 -20.99
C LEU A 568 -21.65 -2.87 -20.10
N ALA A 569 -21.69 -1.61 -20.56
CA ALA A 569 -21.18 -0.48 -19.78
C ALA A 569 -21.97 -0.26 -18.48
N ASP A 570 -23.32 -0.37 -18.51
CA ASP A 570 -24.15 -0.26 -17.31
C ASP A 570 -23.84 -1.35 -16.28
N MET A 571 -23.37 -2.51 -16.74
CA MET A 571 -22.96 -3.63 -15.90
C MET A 571 -21.49 -3.58 -15.50
N ASN A 572 -20.71 -2.62 -16.01
CA ASN A 572 -19.27 -2.56 -15.92
C ASN A 572 -18.59 -3.87 -16.38
N ILE A 573 -19.08 -4.44 -17.47
CA ILE A 573 -18.51 -5.63 -18.12
C ILE A 573 -17.79 -5.17 -19.38
N ALA A 574 -16.53 -5.53 -19.53
CA ALA A 574 -15.78 -5.31 -20.76
C ALA A 574 -16.10 -6.41 -21.78
N LEU A 575 -16.24 -6.02 -23.04
CA LEU A 575 -16.18 -6.92 -24.19
C LEU A 575 -14.78 -6.83 -24.77
N HIS A 576 -14.11 -7.96 -24.91
CA HIS A 576 -12.74 -7.99 -25.41
C HIS A 576 -12.60 -9.01 -26.55
N ASP A 577 -12.16 -8.51 -27.70
CA ASP A 577 -11.79 -9.33 -28.86
C ASP A 577 -10.40 -9.90 -28.63
N VAL A 578 -10.29 -11.22 -28.57
CA VAL A 578 -8.99 -11.90 -28.34
C VAL A 578 -8.09 -11.92 -29.58
N GLY A 579 -8.62 -11.60 -30.78
CA GLY A 579 -7.91 -11.60 -32.04
C GLY A 579 -7.56 -13.00 -32.55
N GLY A 580 -8.46 -13.96 -32.32
CA GLY A 580 -8.34 -15.34 -32.78
C GLY A 580 -8.25 -16.37 -31.66
N LYS A 581 -8.71 -17.60 -31.95
CA LYS A 581 -8.86 -18.68 -30.97
C LYS A 581 -7.59 -19.09 -30.23
N GLU A 582 -6.43 -18.88 -30.83
CA GLU A 582 -5.12 -19.17 -30.22
C GLU A 582 -4.79 -18.30 -29.03
N ASN A 583 -5.45 -17.15 -28.87
CA ASN A 583 -5.22 -16.21 -27.79
C ASN A 583 -6.08 -16.47 -26.55
N PHE A 584 -7.18 -17.24 -26.63
CA PHE A 584 -8.01 -17.56 -25.49
C PHE A 584 -7.23 -18.11 -24.29
N PRO A 585 -6.27 -19.05 -24.45
CA PRO A 585 -5.51 -19.57 -23.32
C PRO A 585 -4.81 -18.50 -22.49
N PHE A 586 -4.24 -17.48 -23.13
CA PHE A 586 -3.60 -16.37 -22.45
C PHE A 586 -4.60 -15.53 -21.64
N TYR A 587 -5.67 -15.07 -22.29
CA TYR A 587 -6.65 -14.21 -21.62
C TYR A 587 -7.39 -14.91 -20.48
N LEU A 588 -7.73 -16.18 -20.65
CA LEU A 588 -8.38 -16.97 -19.60
C LEU A 588 -7.50 -17.11 -18.36
N ARG A 589 -6.19 -17.39 -18.53
CA ARG A 589 -5.24 -17.43 -17.42
C ARG A 589 -5.05 -16.05 -16.77
N PHE A 590 -4.94 -15.00 -17.58
CA PHE A 590 -4.83 -13.63 -17.10
C PHE A 590 -6.01 -13.24 -16.22
N LEU A 591 -7.23 -13.46 -16.71
CA LEU A 591 -8.44 -13.12 -15.97
C LEU A 591 -8.56 -13.94 -14.66
N LYS A 592 -8.17 -15.22 -14.70
CA LYS A 592 -8.12 -16.04 -13.47
C LYS A 592 -7.10 -15.53 -12.47
N ALA A 593 -5.89 -15.21 -12.91
CA ALA A 593 -4.81 -14.75 -12.05
C ALA A 593 -5.22 -13.49 -11.27
N PHE A 594 -5.90 -12.57 -11.94
CA PHE A 594 -6.42 -11.34 -11.32
C PHE A 594 -7.84 -11.46 -10.74
N GLY A 595 -8.39 -12.68 -10.66
CA GLY A 595 -9.73 -12.90 -10.09
C GLY A 595 -10.84 -12.16 -10.83
N ILE A 596 -10.69 -11.92 -12.14
CA ILE A 596 -11.70 -11.23 -12.96
C ILE A 596 -12.76 -12.24 -13.39
N PRO A 597 -14.04 -12.05 -13.04
CA PRO A 597 -15.12 -12.87 -13.57
C PRO A 597 -15.13 -12.83 -15.11
N TYR A 598 -15.26 -13.98 -15.74
CA TYR A 598 -15.24 -14.05 -17.18
C TYR A 598 -16.26 -15.02 -17.75
N ALA A 599 -16.64 -14.78 -19.00
CA ALA A 599 -17.21 -15.75 -19.93
C ALA A 599 -16.53 -15.58 -21.29
N ALA A 600 -16.32 -16.66 -21.99
CA ALA A 600 -15.75 -16.65 -23.33
C ALA A 600 -16.75 -17.23 -24.32
N ILE A 601 -16.88 -16.62 -25.49
CA ILE A 601 -17.64 -17.14 -26.63
C ILE A 601 -16.62 -17.33 -27.76
N GLY A 602 -16.50 -18.52 -28.25
CA GLY A 602 -15.67 -18.84 -29.41
C GLY A 602 -16.41 -19.73 -30.38
N ASP A 603 -15.89 -19.82 -31.58
CA ASP A 603 -16.39 -20.72 -32.60
C ASP A 603 -16.31 -22.18 -32.16
N GLY A 604 -17.14 -23.04 -32.71
CA GLY A 604 -17.16 -24.46 -32.34
C GLY A 604 -15.84 -25.17 -32.59
N ASP A 605 -15.10 -24.71 -33.58
CA ASP A 605 -13.78 -25.27 -33.93
C ASP A 605 -12.69 -24.94 -32.90
N ALA A 606 -12.89 -23.91 -32.04
CA ALA A 606 -11.96 -23.60 -30.97
C ALA A 606 -11.81 -24.76 -29.95
N ILE A 607 -12.90 -25.47 -29.65
CA ILE A 607 -12.93 -26.59 -28.69
C ILE A 607 -12.90 -27.96 -29.36
N SER A 608 -12.94 -28.02 -30.70
CA SER A 608 -12.93 -29.26 -31.45
C SER A 608 -11.51 -29.69 -31.82
N PRO A 609 -11.19 -31.01 -31.85
CA PRO A 609 -9.86 -31.49 -32.23
C PRO A 609 -9.59 -31.31 -33.72
N TYR A 610 -10.65 -31.23 -34.52
CA TYR A 610 -10.60 -31.05 -35.96
C TYR A 610 -11.54 -29.94 -36.42
N TYR A 611 -11.17 -29.23 -37.48
CA TYR A 611 -12.00 -28.21 -38.12
C TYR A 611 -11.92 -28.35 -39.65
N ILE A 612 -12.88 -27.81 -40.34
CA ILE A 612 -12.92 -27.77 -41.80
C ILE A 612 -12.29 -26.45 -42.24
N ASP A 613 -11.21 -26.55 -43.05
CA ASP A 613 -10.55 -25.36 -43.57
C ASP A 613 -11.37 -24.70 -44.71
N ARG A 614 -10.86 -23.55 -45.21
CA ARG A 614 -11.53 -22.78 -46.27
C ARG A 614 -11.66 -23.54 -47.59
N ASN A 615 -10.92 -24.63 -47.77
CA ASN A 615 -10.92 -25.48 -48.98
C ASN A 615 -11.79 -26.72 -48.76
N GLY A 616 -12.49 -26.87 -47.67
CA GLY A 616 -13.30 -28.03 -47.32
C GLY A 616 -12.50 -29.23 -46.76
N ASN A 617 -11.21 -29.08 -46.48
CA ASN A 617 -10.39 -30.15 -45.92
C ASN A 617 -10.44 -30.18 -44.40
N THR A 618 -10.53 -31.40 -43.86
CA THR A 618 -10.43 -31.60 -42.40
C THR A 618 -9.00 -31.38 -41.92
N GLN A 619 -8.79 -30.39 -41.07
CA GLN A 619 -7.52 -30.01 -40.46
C GLN A 619 -7.52 -30.30 -38.95
N ARG A 620 -6.36 -30.70 -38.44
CA ARG A 620 -6.19 -30.87 -37.00
C ARG A 620 -6.03 -29.49 -36.30
N ASN A 621 -6.81 -29.26 -35.24
CA ASN A 621 -6.69 -28.04 -34.45
C ASN A 621 -5.46 -28.11 -33.53
N ARG A 622 -4.42 -27.38 -33.87
CA ARG A 622 -3.15 -27.33 -33.12
C ARG A 622 -3.36 -26.69 -31.70
N ASN A 623 -4.34 -25.88 -31.56
CA ASN A 623 -4.66 -25.15 -30.29
C ASN A 623 -5.58 -25.94 -29.34
N PHE A 624 -6.15 -27.07 -29.81
CA PHE A 624 -7.08 -27.88 -29.01
C PHE A 624 -6.50 -28.25 -27.64
N SER A 625 -5.34 -28.86 -27.60
CA SER A 625 -4.70 -29.30 -26.35
C SER A 625 -4.34 -28.10 -25.44
N ALA A 626 -3.90 -26.99 -26.01
CA ALA A 626 -3.54 -25.78 -25.23
C ALA A 626 -4.78 -25.16 -24.54
N LEU A 627 -5.90 -25.04 -25.29
CA LEU A 627 -7.14 -24.51 -24.71
C LEU A 627 -7.71 -25.45 -23.64
N TRP A 628 -7.81 -26.74 -23.93
CA TRP A 628 -8.36 -27.70 -22.97
C TRP A 628 -7.55 -27.83 -21.69
N LYS A 629 -6.21 -27.74 -21.78
CA LYS A 629 -5.34 -27.68 -20.62
C LYS A 629 -5.69 -26.48 -19.72
N VAL A 630 -5.94 -25.32 -20.33
CA VAL A 630 -6.34 -24.12 -19.57
C VAL A 630 -7.74 -24.27 -18.98
N LEU A 631 -8.72 -24.82 -19.74
CA LEU A 631 -10.05 -25.07 -19.22
C LEU A 631 -10.04 -26.04 -18.01
N GLN A 632 -9.16 -27.03 -18.02
CA GLN A 632 -8.93 -27.93 -16.89
C GLN A 632 -8.29 -27.20 -15.70
N GLU A 633 -7.29 -26.34 -15.93
CA GLU A 633 -6.69 -25.49 -14.89
C GLU A 633 -7.75 -24.57 -14.23
N LEU A 634 -8.70 -24.08 -15.03
CA LEU A 634 -9.78 -23.19 -14.56
C LEU A 634 -10.88 -23.95 -13.82
N CYS A 635 -11.15 -25.18 -14.23
CA CYS A 635 -12.19 -26.03 -13.65
C CYS A 635 -11.65 -27.47 -13.49
N PRO A 636 -11.10 -27.83 -12.33
CA PRO A 636 -10.50 -29.18 -12.09
C PRO A 636 -11.46 -30.35 -12.28
N LYS A 637 -12.78 -30.10 -12.39
CA LYS A 637 -13.80 -31.13 -12.71
C LYS A 637 -13.85 -31.50 -14.20
N ILE A 638 -13.12 -30.80 -15.02
CA ILE A 638 -13.01 -31.08 -16.46
C ILE A 638 -11.88 -32.09 -16.67
N VAL A 639 -12.17 -33.14 -17.43
CA VAL A 639 -11.19 -34.12 -17.85
C VAL A 639 -10.69 -33.74 -19.26
N MET A 640 -9.41 -33.93 -19.52
CA MET A 640 -8.87 -33.71 -20.87
C MET A 640 -9.61 -34.61 -21.87
N PRO A 641 -10.30 -34.04 -22.86
CA PRO A 641 -11.14 -34.84 -23.75
C PRO A 641 -10.28 -35.67 -24.72
N GLN A 642 -10.84 -36.81 -25.13
CA GLN A 642 -10.28 -37.58 -26.21
C GLN A 642 -10.66 -36.94 -27.56
N GLU A 643 -9.80 -37.11 -28.58
CA GLU A 643 -10.07 -36.58 -29.93
C GLU A 643 -11.34 -37.19 -30.60
N THR A 644 -11.82 -38.30 -30.08
CA THR A 644 -13.02 -39.00 -30.57
C THR A 644 -14.31 -38.60 -29.83
N GLU A 645 -14.22 -37.69 -28.83
CA GLU A 645 -15.38 -37.30 -28.09
C GLU A 645 -16.37 -36.48 -28.96
N PRO A 646 -17.70 -36.76 -28.86
CA PRO A 646 -18.71 -35.99 -29.56
C PRO A 646 -18.70 -34.50 -29.16
N PHE A 647 -18.92 -33.61 -30.15
CA PHE A 647 -18.93 -32.17 -29.95
C PHE A 647 -19.88 -31.71 -28.83
N VAL A 648 -21.04 -32.35 -28.70
CA VAL A 648 -22.01 -32.06 -27.63
C VAL A 648 -21.41 -32.27 -26.22
N VAL A 649 -20.52 -33.26 -26.05
CA VAL A 649 -19.83 -33.51 -24.79
C VAL A 649 -18.82 -32.43 -24.53
N LEU A 650 -17.98 -32.12 -25.54
CA LEU A 650 -16.97 -31.07 -25.49
C LEU A 650 -17.59 -29.72 -25.08
N LYS A 651 -18.70 -29.34 -25.74
CA LYS A 651 -19.43 -28.12 -25.45
C LYS A 651 -19.91 -28.05 -23.99
N LYS A 652 -20.50 -29.14 -23.45
CA LYS A 652 -20.92 -29.19 -22.06
C LYS A 652 -19.78 -29.07 -21.06
N GLN A 653 -18.64 -29.68 -21.37
CA GLN A 653 -17.45 -29.59 -20.52
C GLN A 653 -16.86 -28.17 -20.54
N ALA A 654 -16.68 -27.57 -21.72
CA ALA A 654 -16.15 -26.22 -21.87
C ALA A 654 -17.02 -25.16 -21.15
N ALA A 655 -18.35 -25.30 -21.24
CA ALA A 655 -19.29 -24.39 -20.57
C ALA A 655 -19.13 -24.39 -19.02
N ARG A 656 -18.69 -25.49 -18.41
CA ARG A 656 -18.38 -25.55 -16.97
C ARG A 656 -17.24 -24.61 -16.59
N ALA A 657 -16.24 -24.48 -17.47
CA ALA A 657 -15.15 -23.52 -17.29
C ALA A 657 -15.50 -22.09 -17.72
N GLY A 658 -16.69 -21.86 -18.29
CA GLY A 658 -17.12 -20.54 -18.77
C GLY A 658 -16.77 -20.26 -20.21
N PHE A 659 -16.41 -21.26 -20.95
CA PHE A 659 -16.20 -21.18 -22.41
C PHE A 659 -17.44 -21.73 -23.14
N TYR A 660 -18.07 -20.91 -23.93
CA TYR A 660 -19.32 -21.20 -24.63
C TYR A 660 -19.11 -21.20 -26.13
N THR A 661 -19.88 -22.04 -26.82
CA THR A 661 -20.00 -22.06 -28.29
C THR A 661 -21.47 -22.07 -28.66
N TYR A 662 -21.76 -21.87 -29.92
CA TYR A 662 -23.18 -21.88 -30.43
C TYR A 662 -23.77 -23.26 -30.25
N ASP A 663 -25.10 -23.32 -29.93
CA ASP A 663 -25.76 -24.58 -29.55
C ASP A 663 -26.25 -25.35 -30.78
N THR A 664 -25.31 -25.90 -31.54
CA THR A 664 -25.48 -26.71 -32.71
C THR A 664 -24.95 -28.14 -32.48
N PRO A 665 -25.42 -29.15 -33.23
CA PRO A 665 -24.89 -30.51 -33.17
C PRO A 665 -23.41 -30.58 -33.56
N ASP A 666 -23.03 -29.84 -34.59
CA ASP A 666 -21.72 -29.77 -35.17
C ASP A 666 -21.05 -28.44 -34.88
N PRO A 667 -19.69 -28.36 -34.92
CA PRO A 667 -18.97 -27.12 -34.78
C PRO A 667 -19.37 -26.07 -35.79
N ILE A 668 -19.77 -24.88 -35.34
CA ILE A 668 -20.15 -23.76 -36.24
C ILE A 668 -19.43 -22.50 -35.78
N ALA A 669 -19.01 -21.66 -36.73
CA ALA A 669 -18.56 -20.30 -36.50
C ALA A 669 -19.73 -19.33 -36.35
N PHE A 670 -19.48 -18.14 -35.81
CA PHE A 670 -20.53 -17.10 -35.68
C PHE A 670 -21.11 -16.71 -37.04
N GLU A 671 -20.25 -16.54 -38.03
CA GLU A 671 -20.62 -16.20 -39.39
C GLU A 671 -21.38 -17.32 -40.13
N GLY A 672 -21.30 -18.56 -39.66
CA GLY A 672 -22.04 -19.70 -40.15
C GLY A 672 -23.46 -19.82 -39.55
N ILE A 673 -23.88 -18.91 -38.69
CA ILE A 673 -25.26 -18.81 -38.23
C ILE A 673 -26.13 -18.36 -39.43
N PRO A 674 -27.21 -19.10 -39.80
CA PRO A 674 -27.92 -18.87 -41.07
C PRO A 674 -28.32 -17.42 -41.32
N GLU A 675 -28.82 -16.72 -40.31
CA GLU A 675 -29.23 -15.31 -40.44
C GLU A 675 -28.05 -14.36 -40.65
N VAL A 676 -26.90 -14.68 -40.03
CA VAL A 676 -25.64 -13.90 -40.17
C VAL A 676 -25.05 -14.16 -41.55
N GLU A 677 -24.98 -15.42 -41.95
CA GLU A 677 -24.45 -15.82 -43.27
C GLU A 677 -25.27 -15.20 -44.40
N ALA A 678 -26.61 -15.28 -44.32
CA ALA A 678 -27.51 -14.69 -45.32
C ALA A 678 -27.30 -13.18 -45.48
N PHE A 679 -27.08 -12.46 -44.37
CA PHE A 679 -26.76 -11.03 -44.39
C PHE A 679 -25.42 -10.75 -45.08
N LEU A 680 -24.35 -11.44 -44.67
CA LEU A 680 -23.00 -11.27 -45.22
C LEU A 680 -22.94 -11.57 -46.71
N GLN A 681 -23.65 -12.59 -47.15
CA GLN A 681 -23.77 -12.96 -48.59
C GLN A 681 -24.64 -11.96 -49.37
N GLY A 682 -25.60 -11.30 -48.74
CA GLY A 682 -26.47 -10.28 -49.34
C GLY A 682 -25.83 -8.89 -49.48
N LEU A 683 -24.63 -8.68 -48.99
CA LEU A 683 -23.93 -7.43 -49.18
C LEU A 683 -23.57 -7.17 -50.64
N PRO A 684 -23.44 -5.89 -51.09
CA PRO A 684 -22.99 -5.54 -52.45
C PRO A 684 -21.71 -6.21 -52.89
N GLN A 685 -20.82 -6.47 -51.92
CA GLN A 685 -19.67 -7.35 -52.07
C GLN A 685 -19.81 -8.47 -51.04
N PRO A 686 -20.24 -9.67 -51.44
CA PRO A 686 -20.40 -10.79 -50.54
C PRO A 686 -19.15 -11.12 -49.74
N LYS A 687 -19.30 -11.26 -48.41
CA LYS A 687 -18.21 -11.51 -47.49
C LYS A 687 -18.43 -12.79 -46.69
N LYS A 688 -17.34 -13.39 -46.21
CA LYS A 688 -17.37 -14.52 -45.29
C LYS A 688 -17.43 -14.10 -43.81
N LYS A 689 -17.01 -12.89 -43.51
CA LYS A 689 -17.07 -12.26 -42.16
C LYS A 689 -17.05 -10.74 -42.30
N ALA A 690 -17.49 -10.04 -41.27
CA ALA A 690 -17.33 -8.59 -41.19
C ALA A 690 -15.84 -8.24 -41.05
N ASP A 691 -15.35 -7.33 -41.89
CA ASP A 691 -13.95 -6.91 -41.88
C ASP A 691 -13.70 -5.82 -40.85
N THR A 692 -14.74 -5.13 -40.43
CA THR A 692 -14.66 -4.01 -39.47
C THR A 692 -15.75 -4.08 -38.40
N PHE A 693 -15.49 -3.44 -37.29
CA PHE A 693 -16.48 -3.22 -36.22
C PHE A 693 -17.76 -2.54 -36.71
N TYR A 694 -17.63 -1.62 -37.67
CA TYR A 694 -18.78 -0.94 -38.29
C TYR A 694 -19.68 -1.88 -39.07
N GLU A 695 -19.12 -2.75 -39.86
CA GLU A 695 -19.87 -3.76 -40.60
C GLU A 695 -20.60 -4.73 -39.66
N ALA A 696 -19.95 -5.18 -38.62
CA ALA A 696 -20.53 -6.01 -37.59
C ALA A 696 -21.68 -5.32 -36.84
N ARG A 697 -21.51 -4.04 -36.55
CA ARG A 697 -22.57 -3.21 -35.95
C ARG A 697 -23.77 -3.04 -36.91
N TYR A 698 -23.48 -2.73 -38.16
CA TYR A 698 -24.53 -2.61 -39.21
C TYR A 698 -25.28 -3.91 -39.38
N LEU A 699 -24.61 -5.07 -39.36
CA LEU A 699 -25.22 -6.39 -39.34
C LEU A 699 -26.21 -6.49 -38.15
N ALA A 700 -25.77 -6.17 -36.95
CA ALA A 700 -26.61 -6.31 -35.76
C ALA A 700 -27.83 -5.37 -35.73
N GLU A 701 -27.71 -4.20 -36.35
CA GLU A 701 -28.82 -3.26 -36.53
C GLU A 701 -29.78 -3.65 -37.65
N SER A 702 -29.31 -4.42 -38.62
CA SER A 702 -30.05 -4.78 -39.83
C SER A 702 -30.85 -6.08 -39.70
N ILE A 703 -30.42 -7.01 -38.87
CA ILE A 703 -31.10 -8.30 -38.69
C ILE A 703 -31.64 -8.48 -37.28
N THR A 704 -32.70 -9.26 -37.15
CA THR A 704 -33.20 -9.70 -35.85
C THR A 704 -32.16 -10.63 -35.20
N MET A 705 -31.87 -10.44 -33.89
CA MET A 705 -30.91 -11.28 -33.18
C MET A 705 -31.21 -12.78 -33.36
N PRO A 706 -30.27 -13.57 -33.92
CA PRO A 706 -30.44 -14.98 -34.13
C PRO A 706 -30.73 -15.76 -32.83
N PRO A 707 -31.61 -16.78 -32.84
CA PRO A 707 -31.91 -17.59 -31.65
C PRO A 707 -30.67 -18.22 -31.01
N LEU A 708 -29.70 -18.66 -31.81
CA LEU A 708 -28.44 -19.22 -31.33
C LEU A 708 -27.60 -18.18 -30.58
N ALA A 709 -27.44 -16.97 -31.14
CA ALA A 709 -26.78 -15.87 -30.50
C ALA A 709 -27.49 -15.46 -29.20
N LYS A 710 -28.83 -15.36 -29.22
CA LYS A 710 -29.64 -15.04 -28.03
C LYS A 710 -29.40 -16.04 -26.91
N LYS A 711 -29.33 -17.32 -27.22
CA LYS A 711 -29.13 -18.40 -26.23
C LYS A 711 -27.76 -18.29 -25.55
N VAL A 712 -26.69 -18.17 -26.32
CA VAL A 712 -25.31 -18.08 -25.78
C VAL A 712 -25.12 -16.80 -24.99
N LEU A 713 -25.65 -15.67 -25.47
CA LEU A 713 -25.57 -14.40 -24.75
C LEU A 713 -26.32 -14.44 -23.41
N ASN A 714 -27.49 -15.06 -23.34
CA ASN A 714 -28.19 -15.26 -22.06
C ASN A 714 -27.36 -16.09 -21.07
N GLN A 715 -26.68 -17.14 -21.52
CA GLN A 715 -25.84 -17.98 -20.67
C GLN A 715 -24.61 -17.20 -20.14
N THR A 716 -23.92 -16.49 -21.01
CA THR A 716 -22.70 -15.74 -20.67
C THR A 716 -22.99 -14.55 -19.76
N ILE A 717 -24.00 -13.74 -20.07
CA ILE A 717 -24.40 -12.63 -19.20
C ILE A 717 -24.94 -13.14 -17.87
N GLY A 718 -25.65 -14.27 -17.85
CA GLY A 718 -26.08 -14.91 -16.61
C GLY A 718 -24.93 -15.35 -15.70
N ARG A 719 -23.79 -15.73 -16.29
CA ARG A 719 -22.58 -16.06 -15.55
C ARG A 719 -21.83 -14.83 -15.03
N LEU A 720 -21.77 -13.75 -15.83
CA LEU A 720 -21.05 -12.52 -15.52
C LEU A 720 -21.76 -11.61 -14.53
N ARG A 721 -23.08 -11.68 -14.44
CA ARG A 721 -23.81 -10.88 -13.44
C ARG A 721 -23.42 -11.32 -12.05
N PRO A 722 -22.75 -10.49 -11.27
CA PRO A 722 -22.60 -10.74 -9.86
C PRO A 722 -24.01 -10.77 -9.24
N PHE A 723 -24.21 -11.62 -8.24
CA PHE A 723 -25.41 -11.88 -7.47
C PHE A 723 -26.48 -10.77 -7.55
N PRO A 724 -27.78 -11.11 -7.74
CA PRO A 724 -28.81 -10.10 -7.78
C PRO A 724 -28.66 -9.22 -6.54
N HIS A 725 -28.50 -7.91 -6.76
CA HIS A 725 -28.65 -6.94 -5.69
C HIS A 725 -29.91 -7.33 -4.93
N ARG A 726 -29.79 -7.81 -3.69
CA ARG A 726 -30.95 -7.92 -2.80
C ARG A 726 -31.59 -6.54 -2.87
N LYS A 727 -32.74 -6.46 -3.55
CA LYS A 727 -33.60 -5.28 -3.53
C LYS A 727 -33.70 -4.93 -2.07
N GLY A 728 -33.19 -3.76 -1.71
CA GLY A 728 -33.25 -3.29 -0.34
C GLY A 728 -34.67 -3.50 0.12
N SER A 729 -34.85 -4.26 1.20
CA SER A 729 -36.15 -4.39 1.86
C SER A 729 -36.60 -2.96 2.11
N ALA A 730 -37.61 -2.55 1.35
CA ALA A 730 -38.27 -1.28 1.59
C ALA A 730 -38.61 -1.26 3.07
N ARG A 731 -37.89 -0.42 3.83
CA ARG A 731 -38.26 -0.11 5.22
C ARG A 731 -39.72 0.31 5.13
N LYS A 732 -40.62 -0.59 5.55
CA LYS A 732 -41.99 -0.20 5.90
C LYS A 732 -41.84 0.95 6.89
N LYS A 733 -42.14 2.16 6.45
CA LYS A 733 -42.45 3.28 7.34
C LYS A 733 -43.65 2.82 8.13
N GLY A 734 -43.43 2.32 9.33
CA GLY A 734 -44.42 2.20 10.37
C GLY A 734 -44.60 3.56 11.02
N VAL A 735 -45.78 4.00 11.07
CA VAL A 735 -46.38 5.18 11.68
C VAL A 735 -45.80 5.46 13.09
#